data_2949b3fb376bc622da436409b74bff3f
#
_entry.id   2949b3fb376bc622da436409b74bff3f
#
_cell.length_a   1.000
_cell.length_b   1.000
_cell.length_c   1.000
_cell.angle_alpha   90.00
_cell.angle_beta   90.00
_cell.angle_gamma   90.00
#
_symmetry.space_group_name_H-M   'P 1'
#
loop_
_entity.id
_entity.type
_entity.pdbx_description
1 polymer ?
#
loop_
_entity_poly.entity_id
_entity_poly.type
_entity_poly.pdbx_seq_one_letter_code
_entity_poly.pdbx_strand_id
1 'polypeptide(L)'
;MITFDDVSFAYQGGIPDGSEPPALRHIHFHAERGECIVLCGKSGCGKTTMLRMVNGLVPHFYQGRLEGDITVGNVHVKEASLPQVAAVAGSVFQNPRTQFFHLDTTGEMAFNMENLNIPHEKMVERLKETAWKLDIQTLMDRDIFQLSGGEKQQIACGSVYASMPEVIVMDEPSSNLDMESIRKLQDLIRTMKDEGKTILISEHRLWYLEDIADRYVLLKDGQIENEFTSDEILALSLQELEQSGLRAVRRKQLWNMGTRTIRQEKDMEKAAFLEIEGLRFSRQMRQVLDINRLAIPKGAIVAVIGENGAGKSTFALCLCGLLKHHGTVRINGERISNKKLPEQAYLVMQEPGHQLFSDSVLGELNKGTVTETEAVAVLKKMGLAGLENRHPGSLSGGQQQRLSLSVALCTNREIMLYDEPTSGQDGDNLMRTAEMIREANENAFCSMMVTHDPELILRCATHILHIHSGEIKKFIKLDERGILYMKKVFGENSQTEKPLKTGIPRLLEFSGKYKGLFSMSQILAGFSSLLLLAPFLCIYFATRELLIGMSGGGYDTVHMMQWGIWALVFELAGLAVNFIALLCSHVGAFHTEKNLKMAALRHLSEMPLGYFEENPGGKLRKIIDENSAQVESYLAHQMPDLVGAQVATVVGLILMLAIDWRIGLPLLLLLIASFTCQMTIMGEKTMRFMKRYQDAQEEMNHEAVEFVRGISVIKVFGQSAWSIRKFRDAITAYRDDALAFTMACKSGYVGFNTIVNASFLVLVPAALIGMTFSGDTVAFAGKFLFYLVFAPACASMLNKIMYMSNYKMQAVESMRRIDTILLAKQQKQPMQPVKPQNGDICFEHVTFTYPTGETPAISDINFIAPTSTTTALVGHSGSGKTTIASLIPRFYDTQEGTILIGGTPLDQIERESLMKQVAFVFQNPKLRKATLEDNIRGGCHDADRNAILR
;
A
#
# COMPACT_ATOMS: atom_id res chain seq x y z
N MET A 1 -33.23 -11.73 3.25
CA MET A 1 -32.84 -10.44 3.83
C MET A 1 -33.40 -9.25 3.05
N ILE A 2 -33.32 -9.28 1.74
CA ILE A 2 -33.95 -8.30 0.83
C ILE A 2 -34.90 -9.09 -0.07
N THR A 3 -36.15 -8.63 -0.26
CA THR A 3 -37.12 -9.30 -1.14
C THR A 3 -37.86 -8.26 -1.98
N PHE A 4 -37.91 -8.50 -3.28
CA PHE A 4 -38.73 -7.79 -4.27
C PHE A 4 -39.77 -8.78 -4.78
N ASP A 5 -41.04 -8.46 -4.61
CA ASP A 5 -42.16 -9.29 -5.08
C ASP A 5 -42.95 -8.54 -6.16
N ASP A 6 -42.70 -8.95 -7.40
CA ASP A 6 -43.32 -8.40 -8.62
C ASP A 6 -43.23 -6.86 -8.73
N VAL A 7 -42.04 -6.31 -8.51
CA VAL A 7 -41.83 -4.87 -8.39
C VAL A 7 -41.70 -4.22 -9.77
N SER A 8 -42.54 -3.23 -10.02
CA SER A 8 -42.45 -2.35 -11.18
C SER A 8 -42.46 -0.89 -10.76
N PHE A 9 -41.62 -0.04 -11.40
CA PHE A 9 -41.50 1.36 -11.04
C PHE A 9 -41.28 2.28 -12.25
N ALA A 10 -42.04 3.39 -12.30
CA ALA A 10 -41.85 4.47 -13.23
C ALA A 10 -41.71 5.80 -12.49
N TYR A 11 -40.68 6.58 -12.78
CA TYR A 11 -40.47 7.92 -12.20
C TYR A 11 -41.58 8.87 -12.64
N GLN A 12 -41.98 9.80 -11.76
CA GLN A 12 -42.94 10.83 -12.08
C GLN A 12 -42.20 12.06 -12.65
N GLY A 13 -42.43 12.39 -13.92
CA GLY A 13 -41.99 13.64 -14.51
C GLY A 13 -40.96 13.51 -15.63
N GLY A 14 -41.29 13.96 -16.80
CA GLY A 14 -40.46 14.13 -18.00
C GLY A 14 -41.26 14.46 -19.24
N ILE A 15 -42.33 13.75 -19.50
CA ILE A 15 -43.17 13.98 -20.68
C ILE A 15 -44.65 14.02 -20.27
N PRO A 16 -45.45 15.01 -20.70
CA PRO A 16 -46.84 15.15 -20.32
C PRO A 16 -47.75 13.96 -20.71
N ASP A 17 -47.34 13.10 -21.63
CA ASP A 17 -48.15 12.00 -22.18
C ASP A 17 -48.01 10.64 -21.47
N GLY A 18 -47.27 10.53 -20.39
CA GLY A 18 -47.19 9.27 -19.62
C GLY A 18 -46.54 8.08 -20.35
N SER A 19 -45.76 8.34 -21.39
CA SER A 19 -45.19 7.32 -22.31
C SER A 19 -43.74 6.93 -21.98
N GLU A 20 -43.17 7.36 -20.81
CA GLU A 20 -41.86 6.87 -20.43
C GLU A 20 -41.92 5.40 -20.00
N PRO A 21 -41.04 4.57 -20.55
CA PRO A 21 -40.99 3.17 -20.14
C PRO A 21 -40.62 3.09 -18.66
N PRO A 22 -41.21 2.19 -17.88
CA PRO A 22 -40.89 2.03 -16.47
C PRO A 22 -39.39 1.71 -16.29
N ALA A 23 -38.82 2.30 -15.28
CA ALA A 23 -37.38 2.10 -14.94
C ALA A 23 -37.09 0.67 -14.46
N LEU A 24 -38.06 0.03 -13.82
CA LEU A 24 -38.05 -1.39 -13.45
C LEU A 24 -39.39 -2.04 -13.79
N ARG A 25 -39.34 -3.31 -14.22
CA ARG A 25 -40.52 -4.08 -14.65
C ARG A 25 -40.46 -5.49 -14.08
N HIS A 26 -41.51 -5.88 -13.36
CA HIS A 26 -41.70 -7.25 -12.86
C HIS A 26 -40.42 -7.84 -12.24
N ILE A 27 -39.81 -7.11 -11.30
CA ILE A 27 -38.63 -7.56 -10.59
C ILE A 27 -39.03 -8.53 -9.50
N HIS A 28 -38.54 -9.77 -9.61
CA HIS A 28 -38.54 -10.78 -8.57
C HIS A 28 -37.10 -11.00 -8.14
N PHE A 29 -36.76 -10.67 -6.90
CA PHE A 29 -35.40 -10.76 -6.39
C PHE A 29 -35.37 -11.07 -4.91
N HIS A 30 -34.46 -11.95 -4.53
CA HIS A 30 -34.25 -12.31 -3.12
C HIS A 30 -32.77 -12.32 -2.79
N ALA A 31 -32.39 -11.75 -1.64
CA ALA A 31 -31.05 -11.82 -1.09
C ALA A 31 -31.05 -12.47 0.29
N GLU A 32 -30.19 -13.45 0.48
CA GLU A 32 -29.98 -14.13 1.76
C GLU A 32 -29.19 -13.25 2.75
N ARG A 33 -29.22 -13.61 4.01
CA ARG A 33 -28.45 -12.92 5.05
C ARG A 33 -26.96 -13.22 4.87
N GLY A 34 -26.11 -12.17 4.87
CA GLY A 34 -24.66 -12.30 4.71
C GLY A 34 -24.20 -12.50 3.26
N GLU A 35 -25.12 -12.46 2.31
CA GLU A 35 -24.79 -12.59 0.88
C GLU A 35 -24.27 -11.28 0.31
N CYS A 36 -23.23 -11.36 -0.53
CA CYS A 36 -22.70 -10.25 -1.31
C CYS A 36 -23.12 -10.39 -2.77
N ILE A 37 -24.02 -9.52 -3.22
CA ILE A 37 -24.62 -9.56 -4.56
C ILE A 37 -24.17 -8.35 -5.35
N VAL A 38 -23.80 -8.59 -6.61
CA VAL A 38 -23.38 -7.54 -7.55
C VAL A 38 -24.43 -7.35 -8.63
N LEU A 39 -25.02 -6.16 -8.68
CA LEU A 39 -25.90 -5.74 -9.79
C LEU A 39 -25.03 -5.26 -10.94
N CYS A 40 -25.10 -5.93 -12.07
CA CYS A 40 -24.35 -5.61 -13.27
C CYS A 40 -25.31 -5.37 -14.46
N GLY A 41 -24.78 -4.79 -15.55
CA GLY A 41 -25.56 -4.47 -16.75
C GLY A 41 -25.23 -3.07 -17.28
N LYS A 42 -25.85 -2.72 -18.41
CA LYS A 42 -25.61 -1.45 -19.12
C LYS A 42 -26.02 -0.24 -18.28
N SER A 43 -25.45 0.92 -18.59
CA SER A 43 -25.87 2.17 -17.96
C SER A 43 -27.32 2.46 -18.27
N GLY A 44 -28.13 2.83 -17.26
CA GLY A 44 -29.54 3.11 -17.38
C GLY A 44 -30.47 1.88 -17.33
N CYS A 45 -29.96 0.66 -17.10
CA CYS A 45 -30.78 -0.56 -17.04
C CYS A 45 -31.58 -0.73 -15.73
N GLY A 46 -31.48 0.20 -14.76
CA GLY A 46 -32.25 0.17 -13.51
C GLY A 46 -31.50 -0.16 -12.25
N LYS A 47 -30.16 -0.42 -12.26
CA LYS A 47 -29.34 -0.74 -11.08
C LYS A 47 -29.51 0.24 -9.93
N THR A 48 -29.22 1.51 -10.16
CA THR A 48 -29.36 2.57 -9.16
C THR A 48 -30.81 2.71 -8.66
N THR A 49 -31.83 2.47 -9.51
CA THR A 49 -33.23 2.49 -9.09
C THR A 49 -33.52 1.35 -8.12
N MET A 50 -33.00 0.16 -8.38
CA MET A 50 -33.12 -0.98 -7.47
C MET A 50 -32.43 -0.70 -6.12
N LEU A 51 -31.22 -0.11 -6.09
CA LEU A 51 -30.56 0.31 -4.88
C LEU A 51 -31.35 1.36 -4.11
N ARG A 52 -31.94 2.36 -4.82
CA ARG A 52 -32.79 3.39 -4.22
C ARG A 52 -34.07 2.85 -3.58
N MET A 53 -34.51 1.71 -4.03
CA MET A 53 -35.64 1.02 -3.39
C MET A 53 -35.21 0.36 -2.09
N VAL A 54 -34.05 -0.29 -2.07
CA VAL A 54 -33.55 -0.96 -0.85
C VAL A 54 -33.30 0.04 0.27
N ASN A 55 -32.82 1.25 -0.04
CA ASN A 55 -32.56 2.28 0.95
C ASN A 55 -33.76 3.23 1.22
N GLY A 56 -34.91 2.97 0.57
CA GLY A 56 -36.15 3.72 0.78
C GLY A 56 -36.20 5.09 0.09
N LEU A 57 -35.18 5.51 -0.65
CA LEU A 57 -35.25 6.76 -1.43
C LEU A 57 -36.35 6.69 -2.50
N VAL A 58 -36.66 5.52 -3.01
CA VAL A 58 -37.86 5.22 -3.78
C VAL A 58 -38.78 4.39 -2.87
N PRO A 59 -40.02 4.78 -2.66
CA PRO A 59 -40.75 5.89 -3.29
C PRO A 59 -40.72 7.21 -2.50
N HIS A 60 -40.05 7.27 -1.32
CA HIS A 60 -40.26 8.37 -0.37
C HIS A 60 -39.65 9.71 -0.81
N PHE A 61 -38.52 9.69 -1.51
CA PHE A 61 -37.86 10.90 -2.01
C PHE A 61 -38.05 11.07 -3.52
N TYR A 62 -37.79 10.00 -4.27
CA TYR A 62 -38.07 9.98 -5.71
C TYR A 62 -39.47 9.48 -5.94
N GLN A 63 -40.38 10.40 -6.27
CA GLN A 63 -41.78 10.07 -6.51
C GLN A 63 -41.98 9.32 -7.83
N GLY A 64 -42.92 8.38 -7.84
CA GLY A 64 -43.24 7.60 -9.01
C GLY A 64 -44.36 6.60 -8.74
N ARG A 65 -44.73 5.84 -9.76
CA ARG A 65 -45.72 4.76 -9.64
C ARG A 65 -44.98 3.48 -9.30
N LEU A 66 -45.15 2.99 -8.06
CA LEU A 66 -44.59 1.74 -7.53
C LEU A 66 -45.69 0.69 -7.42
N GLU A 67 -45.50 -0.43 -8.11
CA GLU A 67 -46.33 -1.63 -8.03
C GLU A 67 -45.49 -2.76 -7.39
N GLY A 68 -46.11 -3.72 -6.74
CA GLY A 68 -45.46 -4.79 -6.00
C GLY A 68 -45.05 -4.36 -4.57
N ASP A 69 -44.29 -5.21 -3.89
CA ASP A 69 -43.80 -5.00 -2.52
C ASP A 69 -42.29 -5.21 -2.36
N ILE A 70 -41.70 -4.46 -1.45
CA ILE A 70 -40.26 -4.50 -1.16
C ILE A 70 -40.07 -4.62 0.34
N THR A 71 -39.35 -5.64 0.74
CA THR A 71 -39.02 -5.88 2.15
C THR A 71 -37.50 -5.89 2.34
N VAL A 72 -37.03 -5.15 3.34
CA VAL A 72 -35.60 -5.10 3.75
C VAL A 72 -35.48 -5.43 5.22
N GLY A 73 -34.87 -6.55 5.53
CA GLY A 73 -34.96 -7.13 6.87
C GLY A 73 -36.41 -7.46 7.21
N ASN A 74 -36.93 -6.81 8.24
CA ASN A 74 -38.34 -6.93 8.68
C ASN A 74 -39.18 -5.68 8.35
N VAL A 75 -38.66 -4.81 7.45
CA VAL A 75 -39.26 -3.49 7.14
C VAL A 75 -39.84 -3.51 5.74
N HIS A 76 -41.15 -3.25 5.62
CA HIS A 76 -41.82 -3.01 4.32
C HIS A 76 -41.52 -1.57 3.88
N VAL A 77 -40.70 -1.41 2.83
CA VAL A 77 -40.18 -0.10 2.40
C VAL A 77 -41.30 0.87 2.02
N LYS A 78 -42.38 0.40 1.44
CA LYS A 78 -43.51 1.22 1.01
C LYS A 78 -44.29 1.88 2.17
N GLU A 79 -44.35 1.21 3.31
CA GLU A 79 -45.11 1.65 4.49
C GLU A 79 -44.24 2.32 5.56
N ALA A 80 -42.94 2.00 5.59
CA ALA A 80 -42.03 2.47 6.60
C ALA A 80 -41.55 3.91 6.32
N SER A 81 -41.24 4.65 7.36
CA SER A 81 -40.55 5.95 7.22
C SER A 81 -39.07 5.79 6.83
N LEU A 82 -38.49 6.79 6.17
CA LEU A 82 -37.07 6.77 5.80
C LEU A 82 -36.11 6.45 6.97
N PRO A 83 -36.31 7.03 8.18
CA PRO A 83 -35.45 6.66 9.32
C PRO A 83 -35.54 5.17 9.72
N GLN A 84 -36.69 4.54 9.55
CA GLN A 84 -36.85 3.09 9.84
C GLN A 84 -36.11 2.23 8.83
N VAL A 85 -36.14 2.61 7.54
CA VAL A 85 -35.36 1.93 6.51
C VAL A 85 -33.86 2.18 6.71
N ALA A 86 -33.45 3.43 6.99
CA ALA A 86 -32.06 3.80 7.24
C ALA A 86 -31.42 3.11 8.47
N ALA A 87 -32.23 2.69 9.45
CA ALA A 87 -31.75 1.91 10.58
C ALA A 87 -31.33 0.48 10.19
N VAL A 88 -31.89 -0.07 9.10
CA VAL A 88 -31.60 -1.42 8.61
C VAL A 88 -30.66 -1.43 7.42
N ALA A 89 -30.81 -0.45 6.51
CA ALA A 89 -30.06 -0.35 5.26
C ALA A 89 -29.19 0.92 5.21
N GLY A 90 -27.87 0.76 5.25
CA GLY A 90 -26.92 1.84 5.08
C GLY A 90 -26.52 1.98 3.61
N SER A 91 -26.32 3.21 3.13
CA SER A 91 -26.00 3.49 1.72
C SER A 91 -24.70 4.23 1.53
N VAL A 92 -23.88 3.75 0.61
CA VAL A 92 -22.67 4.43 0.09
C VAL A 92 -22.98 4.89 -1.33
N PHE A 93 -22.96 6.22 -1.54
CA PHE A 93 -23.30 6.82 -2.82
C PHE A 93 -22.12 6.81 -3.80
N GLN A 94 -22.41 6.87 -5.09
CA GLN A 94 -21.43 6.92 -6.18
C GLN A 94 -20.41 8.07 -6.01
N ASN A 95 -20.88 9.24 -5.57
CA ASN A 95 -20.01 10.36 -5.26
C ASN A 95 -20.00 10.62 -3.74
N PRO A 96 -18.90 10.31 -3.03
CA PRO A 96 -18.81 10.50 -1.58
C PRO A 96 -19.07 11.93 -1.14
N ARG A 97 -18.75 12.93 -1.99
CA ARG A 97 -18.95 14.34 -1.69
C ARG A 97 -20.42 14.73 -1.47
N THR A 98 -21.32 13.99 -2.09
CA THR A 98 -22.76 14.24 -1.93
C THR A 98 -23.35 13.62 -0.67
N GLN A 99 -22.55 12.79 0.02
CA GLN A 99 -22.93 12.10 1.24
C GLN A 99 -22.56 12.89 2.50
N PHE A 100 -21.52 13.74 2.44
CA PHE A 100 -20.94 14.38 3.60
C PHE A 100 -21.72 15.64 4.05
N PHE A 101 -21.95 15.71 5.34
CA PHE A 101 -22.60 16.83 6.03
C PHE A 101 -21.67 17.60 6.96
N HIS A 102 -20.64 16.94 7.50
CA HIS A 102 -19.67 17.51 8.41
C HIS A 102 -18.43 18.04 7.70
N LEU A 103 -17.68 18.90 8.41
CA LEU A 103 -16.41 19.44 7.92
C LEU A 103 -15.24 18.51 8.26
N ASP A 104 -15.38 17.71 9.32
CA ASP A 104 -14.37 16.78 9.80
C ASP A 104 -14.84 15.33 9.72
N THR A 105 -13.88 14.42 9.64
CA THR A 105 -14.13 13.01 9.44
C THR A 105 -14.76 12.30 10.63
N THR A 106 -14.44 12.74 11.84
CA THR A 106 -14.97 12.13 13.08
C THR A 106 -16.44 12.47 13.24
N GLY A 107 -16.81 13.75 13.03
CA GLY A 107 -18.20 14.21 13.02
C GLY A 107 -19.02 13.52 11.93
N GLU A 108 -18.46 13.35 10.72
CA GLU A 108 -19.14 12.65 9.62
C GLU A 108 -19.41 11.18 9.96
N MET A 109 -18.45 10.49 10.55
CA MET A 109 -18.64 9.11 10.97
C MET A 109 -19.63 8.94 12.14
N ALA A 110 -19.78 9.97 12.99
CA ALA A 110 -20.75 9.99 14.07
C ALA A 110 -22.18 10.32 13.60
N PHE A 111 -22.30 11.06 12.51
CA PHE A 111 -23.55 11.71 12.06
C PHE A 111 -24.75 10.75 11.97
N ASN A 112 -24.59 9.59 11.37
CA ASN A 112 -25.67 8.62 11.25
C ASN A 112 -26.07 8.03 12.60
N MET A 113 -25.10 7.82 13.49
CA MET A 113 -25.35 7.31 14.84
C MET A 113 -26.06 8.35 15.73
N GLU A 114 -25.76 9.64 15.54
CA GLU A 114 -26.46 10.75 16.21
C GLU A 114 -27.93 10.80 15.78
N ASN A 115 -28.20 10.68 14.48
CA ASN A 115 -29.57 10.64 13.96
C ASN A 115 -30.36 9.42 14.45
N LEU A 116 -29.68 8.30 14.75
CA LEU A 116 -30.27 7.10 15.33
C LEU A 116 -30.38 7.18 16.87
N ASN A 117 -30.05 8.32 17.50
CA ASN A 117 -30.05 8.54 18.96
C ASN A 117 -29.23 7.50 19.74
N ILE A 118 -28.08 7.07 19.21
CA ILE A 118 -27.17 6.16 19.90
C ILE A 118 -26.47 6.93 21.02
N PRO A 119 -26.42 6.38 22.26
CA PRO A 119 -25.78 7.05 23.40
C PRO A 119 -24.30 7.39 23.11
N HIS A 120 -23.83 8.55 23.55
CA HIS A 120 -22.50 9.09 23.24
C HIS A 120 -21.36 8.11 23.58
N GLU A 121 -21.41 7.42 24.72
CA GLU A 121 -20.40 6.44 25.10
C GLU A 121 -20.28 5.29 24.08
N LYS A 122 -21.43 4.78 23.60
CA LYS A 122 -21.48 3.74 22.56
C LYS A 122 -21.01 4.27 21.18
N MET A 123 -21.29 5.55 20.88
CA MET A 123 -20.78 6.15 19.63
C MET A 123 -19.26 6.20 19.63
N VAL A 124 -18.65 6.68 20.73
CA VAL A 124 -17.18 6.76 20.85
C VAL A 124 -16.53 5.36 20.74
N GLU A 125 -17.15 4.35 21.35
CA GLU A 125 -16.68 2.97 21.27
C GLU A 125 -16.74 2.45 19.82
N ARG A 126 -17.89 2.61 19.14
CA ARG A 126 -18.10 2.19 17.75
C ARG A 126 -17.19 2.93 16.77
N LEU A 127 -16.96 4.24 16.96
CA LEU A 127 -16.02 5.01 16.14
C LEU A 127 -14.60 4.47 16.23
N LYS A 128 -14.12 4.15 17.44
CA LYS A 128 -12.79 3.57 17.64
C LYS A 128 -12.69 2.17 17.03
N GLU A 129 -13.71 1.36 17.22
CA GLU A 129 -13.78 0.01 16.66
C GLU A 129 -13.81 0.05 15.14
N THR A 130 -14.66 0.88 14.54
CA THR A 130 -14.76 1.09 13.10
C THR A 130 -13.44 1.59 12.51
N ALA A 131 -12.84 2.62 13.13
CA ALA A 131 -11.57 3.15 12.66
C ALA A 131 -10.48 2.08 12.67
N TRP A 132 -10.45 1.23 13.69
CA TRP A 132 -9.47 0.14 13.80
C TRP A 132 -9.73 -0.98 12.80
N LYS A 133 -10.99 -1.43 12.65
CA LYS A 133 -11.35 -2.53 11.74
C LYS A 133 -11.13 -2.18 10.27
N LEU A 134 -11.42 -0.94 9.89
CA LEU A 134 -11.32 -0.47 8.52
C LEU A 134 -9.96 0.18 8.18
N ASP A 135 -9.01 0.18 9.14
CA ASP A 135 -7.67 0.77 9.02
C ASP A 135 -7.68 2.26 8.59
N ILE A 136 -8.63 3.02 9.16
CA ILE A 136 -8.81 4.45 8.88
C ILE A 136 -8.45 5.37 10.07
N GLN A 137 -7.73 4.86 11.08
CA GLN A 137 -7.34 5.65 12.27
C GLN A 137 -6.59 6.92 11.91
N THR A 138 -5.77 6.86 10.86
CA THR A 138 -4.98 7.99 10.39
C THR A 138 -5.82 9.07 9.69
N LEU A 139 -7.06 8.76 9.35
CA LEU A 139 -8.01 9.67 8.70
C LEU A 139 -8.91 10.38 9.71
N MET A 140 -8.93 9.95 10.98
CA MET A 140 -9.78 10.58 12.01
C MET A 140 -9.30 12.00 12.31
N ASP A 141 -10.24 12.86 12.74
CA ASP A 141 -10.01 14.27 13.10
C ASP A 141 -9.38 15.12 11.99
N ARG A 142 -9.62 14.75 10.71
CA ARG A 142 -9.16 15.50 9.54
C ARG A 142 -10.29 16.28 8.89
N ASP A 143 -9.90 17.38 8.24
CA ASP A 143 -10.76 18.14 7.35
C ASP A 143 -11.10 17.32 6.10
N ILE A 144 -12.39 17.05 5.86
CA ILE A 144 -12.89 16.24 4.75
C ILE A 144 -12.48 16.81 3.38
N PHE A 145 -12.37 18.15 3.26
CA PHE A 145 -12.00 18.79 2.01
C PHE A 145 -10.55 18.53 1.60
N GLN A 146 -9.68 18.20 2.57
CA GLN A 146 -8.27 17.91 2.34
C GLN A 146 -8.03 16.44 1.98
N LEU A 147 -9.02 15.57 2.10
CA LEU A 147 -8.92 14.17 1.79
C LEU A 147 -8.87 13.91 0.27
N SER A 148 -8.08 12.94 -0.14
CA SER A 148 -8.11 12.37 -1.50
C SER A 148 -9.45 11.68 -1.80
N GLY A 149 -9.72 11.39 -3.08
CA GLY A 149 -10.95 10.68 -3.47
C GLY A 149 -11.09 9.30 -2.80
N GLY A 150 -10.00 8.55 -2.70
CA GLY A 150 -9.99 7.25 -2.03
C GLY A 150 -10.20 7.35 -0.52
N GLU A 151 -9.57 8.32 0.15
CA GLU A 151 -9.78 8.56 1.58
C GLU A 151 -11.23 8.99 1.87
N LYS A 152 -11.82 9.81 0.99
CA LYS A 152 -13.25 10.16 1.08
C LYS A 152 -14.15 8.94 0.98
N GLN A 153 -13.86 8.02 0.06
CA GLN A 153 -14.61 6.77 -0.08
C GLN A 153 -14.49 5.91 1.19
N GLN A 154 -13.29 5.81 1.77
CA GLN A 154 -13.09 5.09 3.02
C GLN A 154 -13.89 5.69 4.19
N ILE A 155 -13.95 7.03 4.31
CA ILE A 155 -14.76 7.70 5.33
C ILE A 155 -16.26 7.51 5.06
N ALA A 156 -16.71 7.61 3.80
CA ALA A 156 -18.12 7.35 3.44
C ALA A 156 -18.55 5.91 3.80
N CYS A 157 -17.70 4.93 3.51
CA CYS A 157 -17.93 3.55 3.93
C CYS A 157 -17.88 3.40 5.47
N GLY A 158 -16.93 4.08 6.12
CA GLY A 158 -16.78 4.08 7.58
C GLY A 158 -17.99 4.67 8.30
N SER A 159 -18.57 5.76 7.80
CA SER A 159 -19.75 6.40 8.38
C SER A 159 -20.99 5.48 8.32
N VAL A 160 -21.14 4.76 7.20
CA VAL A 160 -22.21 3.77 7.05
C VAL A 160 -21.97 2.57 7.97
N TYR A 161 -20.74 2.05 7.99
CA TYR A 161 -20.40 0.88 8.80
C TYR A 161 -20.51 1.16 10.32
N ALA A 162 -20.17 2.36 10.78
CA ALA A 162 -20.25 2.73 12.21
C ALA A 162 -21.66 2.64 12.78
N SER A 163 -22.70 2.86 11.96
CA SER A 163 -24.09 2.69 12.37
C SER A 163 -24.52 1.22 12.49
N MET A 164 -23.69 0.28 12.01
CA MET A 164 -23.91 -1.18 12.03
C MET A 164 -25.20 -1.65 11.36
N PRO A 165 -25.54 -1.21 10.16
CA PRO A 165 -26.73 -1.69 9.46
C PRO A 165 -26.61 -3.19 9.15
N GLU A 166 -27.78 -3.87 8.96
CA GLU A 166 -27.77 -5.28 8.54
C GLU A 166 -27.53 -5.42 7.02
N VAL A 167 -28.00 -4.43 6.26
CA VAL A 167 -27.85 -4.34 4.79
C VAL A 167 -26.98 -3.15 4.44
N ILE A 168 -26.04 -3.32 3.52
CA ILE A 168 -25.20 -2.26 2.99
C ILE A 168 -25.41 -2.18 1.48
N VAL A 169 -25.74 -1.00 1.00
CA VAL A 169 -25.98 -0.72 -0.40
C VAL A 169 -24.87 0.18 -0.93
N MET A 170 -24.24 -0.20 -2.05
CA MET A 170 -23.15 0.59 -2.65
C MET A 170 -23.42 0.84 -4.11
N ASP A 171 -23.44 2.10 -4.54
CA ASP A 171 -23.65 2.49 -5.95
C ASP A 171 -22.33 2.92 -6.58
N GLU A 172 -21.78 2.09 -7.48
CA GLU A 172 -20.51 2.28 -8.20
C GLU A 172 -19.35 2.77 -7.33
N PRO A 173 -19.04 2.09 -6.21
CA PRO A 173 -18.09 2.60 -5.22
C PRO A 173 -16.63 2.70 -5.74
N SER A 174 -16.30 2.05 -6.86
CA SER A 174 -14.95 2.06 -7.46
C SER A 174 -14.75 3.10 -8.56
N SER A 175 -15.75 3.87 -8.94
CA SER A 175 -15.79 4.65 -10.20
C SER A 175 -14.63 5.66 -10.36
N ASN A 176 -14.18 6.32 -9.28
CA ASN A 176 -13.16 7.37 -9.30
C ASN A 176 -11.91 7.00 -8.50
N LEU A 177 -11.70 5.73 -8.20
CA LEU A 177 -10.62 5.25 -7.35
C LEU A 177 -9.41 4.83 -8.16
N ASP A 178 -8.22 5.16 -7.64
CA ASP A 178 -6.97 4.54 -8.07
C ASP A 178 -6.86 3.11 -7.54
N MET A 179 -5.87 2.38 -8.02
CA MET A 179 -5.74 0.95 -7.75
C MET A 179 -5.46 0.63 -6.27
N GLU A 180 -4.76 1.51 -5.56
CA GLU A 180 -4.54 1.32 -4.12
C GLU A 180 -5.85 1.51 -3.35
N SER A 181 -6.61 2.53 -3.72
CA SER A 181 -7.94 2.79 -3.12
C SER A 181 -8.95 1.68 -3.43
N ILE A 182 -8.90 1.09 -4.64
CA ILE A 182 -9.75 -0.08 -4.99
C ILE A 182 -9.40 -1.28 -4.11
N ARG A 183 -8.12 -1.54 -3.81
CA ARG A 183 -7.75 -2.63 -2.89
C ARG A 183 -8.25 -2.38 -1.47
N LYS A 184 -8.08 -1.16 -0.96
CA LYS A 184 -8.60 -0.79 0.35
C LYS A 184 -10.12 -0.95 0.41
N LEU A 185 -10.84 -0.56 -0.66
CA LEU A 185 -12.27 -0.81 -0.80
C LEU A 185 -12.60 -2.30 -0.82
N GLN A 186 -11.82 -3.11 -1.55
CA GLN A 186 -11.96 -4.56 -1.59
C GLN A 186 -11.82 -5.19 -0.21
N ASP A 187 -10.78 -4.82 0.55
CA ASP A 187 -10.55 -5.32 1.90
C ASP A 187 -11.67 -4.90 2.86
N LEU A 188 -12.19 -3.70 2.71
CA LEU A 188 -13.30 -3.17 3.48
C LEU A 188 -14.60 -3.94 3.20
N ILE A 189 -14.94 -4.19 1.93
CA ILE A 189 -16.13 -5.00 1.56
C ILE A 189 -15.97 -6.42 2.11
N ARG A 190 -14.77 -7.01 2.02
CA ARG A 190 -14.49 -8.34 2.60
C ARG A 190 -14.70 -8.37 4.10
N THR A 191 -14.23 -7.36 4.83
CA THR A 191 -14.43 -7.24 6.29
C THR A 191 -15.91 -7.18 6.64
N MET A 192 -16.69 -6.39 5.89
CA MET A 192 -18.14 -6.29 6.10
C MET A 192 -18.85 -7.62 5.84
N LYS A 193 -18.47 -8.33 4.77
CA LYS A 193 -19.01 -9.65 4.43
C LYS A 193 -18.67 -10.70 5.49
N ASP A 194 -17.41 -10.75 5.94
CA ASP A 194 -16.96 -11.69 6.96
C ASP A 194 -17.68 -11.50 8.31
N GLU A 195 -18.20 -10.31 8.58
CA GLU A 195 -19.05 -10.01 9.72
C GLU A 195 -20.54 -10.34 9.50
N GLY A 196 -20.89 -10.94 8.37
CA GLY A 196 -22.23 -11.39 8.06
C GLY A 196 -23.20 -10.29 7.61
N LYS A 197 -22.68 -9.14 7.12
CA LYS A 197 -23.49 -8.10 6.52
C LYS A 197 -23.98 -8.54 5.13
N THR A 198 -25.24 -8.23 4.81
CA THR A 198 -25.77 -8.42 3.46
C THR A 198 -25.39 -7.21 2.62
N ILE A 199 -24.73 -7.44 1.49
CA ILE A 199 -24.15 -6.36 0.68
C ILE A 199 -24.72 -6.40 -0.72
N LEU A 200 -25.28 -5.29 -1.18
CA LEU A 200 -25.79 -5.12 -2.55
C LEU A 200 -25.00 -4.02 -3.25
N ILE A 201 -24.23 -4.38 -4.27
CA ILE A 201 -23.31 -3.47 -4.98
C ILE A 201 -23.77 -3.32 -6.43
N SER A 202 -23.99 -2.09 -6.90
CA SER A 202 -24.05 -1.78 -8.33
C SER A 202 -22.64 -1.50 -8.82
N GLU A 203 -22.15 -2.20 -9.86
CA GLU A 203 -20.78 -2.03 -10.32
C GLU A 203 -20.63 -2.32 -11.82
N HIS A 204 -19.67 -1.60 -12.44
CA HIS A 204 -19.20 -1.85 -13.78
C HIS A 204 -17.85 -2.54 -13.82
N ARG A 205 -16.95 -2.25 -12.88
CA ARG A 205 -15.64 -2.91 -12.73
C ARG A 205 -15.79 -4.16 -11.88
N LEU A 206 -15.98 -5.32 -12.49
CA LEU A 206 -16.33 -6.55 -11.76
C LEU A 206 -15.12 -7.30 -11.21
N TRP A 207 -13.95 -7.18 -11.83
CA TRP A 207 -12.77 -7.99 -11.55
C TRP A 207 -12.22 -7.87 -10.12
N TYR A 208 -12.47 -6.79 -9.39
CA TYR A 208 -12.00 -6.67 -8.02
C TYR A 208 -12.92 -7.35 -7.00
N LEU A 209 -14.10 -7.77 -7.43
CA LEU A 209 -15.09 -8.50 -6.64
C LEU A 209 -15.07 -10.02 -6.89
N GLU A 210 -14.17 -10.54 -7.76
CA GLU A 210 -14.15 -11.95 -8.16
C GLU A 210 -14.02 -12.94 -6.99
N ASP A 211 -13.37 -12.55 -5.87
CA ASP A 211 -13.17 -13.37 -4.66
C ASP A 211 -14.15 -13.02 -3.52
N ILE A 212 -15.10 -12.09 -3.75
CA ILE A 212 -15.96 -11.58 -2.69
C ILE A 212 -17.44 -11.82 -3.00
N ALA A 213 -17.86 -11.56 -4.24
CA ALA A 213 -19.25 -11.68 -4.62
C ALA A 213 -19.70 -13.15 -4.65
N ASP A 214 -20.87 -13.41 -4.10
CA ASP A 214 -21.50 -14.74 -4.12
C ASP A 214 -22.35 -14.92 -5.37
N ARG A 215 -23.03 -13.83 -5.80
CA ARG A 215 -23.94 -13.84 -6.92
C ARG A 215 -23.87 -12.53 -7.72
N TYR A 216 -24.11 -12.64 -9.02
CA TYR A 216 -24.18 -11.53 -9.95
C TYR A 216 -25.55 -11.51 -10.62
N VAL A 217 -26.21 -10.36 -10.61
CA VAL A 217 -27.53 -10.16 -11.20
C VAL A 217 -27.41 -9.22 -12.40
N LEU A 218 -27.65 -9.76 -13.58
CA LEU A 218 -27.60 -9.00 -14.83
C LEU A 218 -28.95 -8.34 -15.10
N LEU A 219 -28.98 -7.01 -15.04
CA LEU A 219 -30.15 -6.21 -15.40
C LEU A 219 -30.04 -5.73 -16.84
N LYS A 220 -31.18 -5.79 -17.54
CA LYS A 220 -31.34 -5.28 -18.90
C LYS A 220 -32.75 -4.72 -19.08
N ASP A 221 -32.80 -3.48 -19.58
CA ASP A 221 -34.06 -2.78 -19.90
C ASP A 221 -35.10 -2.78 -18.76
N GLY A 222 -34.66 -2.68 -17.53
CA GLY A 222 -35.47 -2.65 -16.33
C GLY A 222 -35.94 -4.02 -15.81
N GLN A 223 -35.38 -5.12 -16.32
CA GLN A 223 -35.71 -6.49 -15.91
C GLN A 223 -34.43 -7.25 -15.51
N ILE A 224 -34.58 -8.28 -14.69
CA ILE A 224 -33.49 -9.24 -14.43
C ILE A 224 -33.44 -10.19 -15.64
N GLU A 225 -32.34 -10.13 -16.41
CA GLU A 225 -32.14 -11.01 -17.58
C GLU A 225 -31.57 -12.36 -17.12
N ASN A 226 -30.58 -12.34 -16.22
CA ASN A 226 -29.97 -13.55 -15.68
C ASN A 226 -29.46 -13.33 -14.27
N GLU A 227 -29.42 -14.39 -13.48
CA GLU A 227 -28.71 -14.47 -12.21
C GLU A 227 -27.61 -15.54 -12.32
N PHE A 228 -26.39 -15.20 -11.93
CA PHE A 228 -25.23 -16.09 -11.99
C PHE A 228 -24.67 -16.27 -10.59
N THR A 229 -24.34 -17.48 -10.22
CA THR A 229 -23.43 -17.72 -9.12
C THR A 229 -22.02 -17.24 -9.47
N SER A 230 -21.16 -17.05 -8.47
CA SER A 230 -19.77 -16.66 -8.72
C SER A 230 -19.07 -17.60 -9.69
N ASP A 231 -19.23 -18.91 -9.52
CA ASP A 231 -18.59 -19.91 -10.40
C ASP A 231 -19.10 -19.85 -11.84
N GLU A 232 -20.39 -19.63 -12.05
CA GLU A 232 -20.99 -19.54 -13.38
C GLU A 232 -20.47 -18.33 -14.16
N ILE A 233 -20.51 -17.13 -13.60
CA ILE A 233 -20.05 -15.93 -14.29
C ILE A 233 -18.52 -15.96 -14.51
N LEU A 234 -17.79 -16.54 -13.58
CA LEU A 234 -16.35 -16.73 -13.71
C LEU A 234 -15.98 -17.75 -14.80
N ALA A 235 -16.89 -18.66 -15.18
CA ALA A 235 -16.70 -19.61 -16.27
C ALA A 235 -16.89 -19.00 -17.66
N LEU A 236 -17.62 -17.86 -17.76
CA LEU A 236 -17.88 -17.20 -19.04
C LEU A 236 -16.58 -16.71 -19.68
N SER A 237 -16.51 -16.82 -21.00
CA SER A 237 -15.43 -16.21 -21.78
C SER A 237 -15.60 -14.69 -21.85
N LEU A 238 -14.48 -13.98 -22.11
CA LEU A 238 -14.53 -12.52 -22.28
C LEU A 238 -15.50 -12.10 -23.41
N GLN A 239 -15.62 -12.92 -24.44
CA GLN A 239 -16.46 -12.64 -25.59
C GLN A 239 -17.96 -12.74 -25.24
N GLU A 240 -18.35 -13.68 -24.39
CA GLU A 240 -19.73 -13.80 -23.86
C GLU A 240 -20.06 -12.65 -22.92
N LEU A 241 -19.11 -12.21 -22.08
CA LEU A 241 -19.30 -11.04 -21.22
C LEU A 241 -19.49 -9.76 -22.04
N GLU A 242 -18.67 -9.56 -23.09
CA GLU A 242 -18.78 -8.41 -23.99
C GLU A 242 -20.12 -8.38 -24.74
N GLN A 243 -20.64 -9.54 -25.18
CA GLN A 243 -21.96 -9.63 -25.80
C GLN A 243 -23.09 -9.21 -24.86
N SER A 244 -22.95 -9.46 -23.58
CA SER A 244 -23.85 -9.01 -22.52
C SER A 244 -23.65 -7.56 -22.09
N GLY A 245 -22.67 -6.86 -22.67
CA GLY A 245 -22.28 -5.49 -22.32
C GLY A 245 -21.56 -5.40 -20.97
N LEU A 246 -21.02 -6.51 -20.48
CA LEU A 246 -20.25 -6.58 -19.24
C LEU A 246 -18.75 -6.38 -19.48
N ARG A 247 -18.07 -5.95 -18.46
CA ARG A 247 -16.63 -5.82 -18.40
C ARG A 247 -15.99 -7.13 -17.89
N ALA A 248 -14.66 -7.23 -17.95
CA ALA A 248 -13.94 -8.38 -17.43
C ALA A 248 -14.30 -8.65 -15.96
N VAL A 249 -14.65 -9.90 -15.64
CA VAL A 249 -14.96 -10.34 -14.28
C VAL A 249 -13.73 -10.93 -13.60
N ARG A 250 -12.82 -11.57 -14.36
CA ARG A 250 -11.57 -12.12 -13.84
C ARG A 250 -10.38 -11.23 -14.15
N ARG A 251 -9.49 -11.09 -13.19
CA ARG A 251 -8.17 -10.47 -13.42
C ARG A 251 -7.40 -11.16 -14.53
N LYS A 252 -7.45 -12.49 -14.62
CA LYS A 252 -6.80 -13.25 -15.69
C LYS A 252 -7.35 -12.90 -17.09
N GLN A 253 -8.67 -12.69 -17.23
CA GLN A 253 -9.27 -12.26 -18.50
C GLN A 253 -8.76 -10.88 -18.90
N LEU A 254 -8.70 -9.95 -17.93
CA LEU A 254 -8.17 -8.61 -18.12
C LEU A 254 -6.77 -8.62 -18.74
N TRP A 255 -5.84 -9.38 -18.16
CA TRP A 255 -4.45 -9.40 -18.61
C TRP A 255 -4.24 -10.12 -19.94
N ASN A 256 -5.11 -11.08 -20.28
CA ASN A 256 -5.05 -11.77 -21.56
C ASN A 256 -5.49 -10.89 -22.75
N MET A 257 -6.20 -9.77 -22.50
CA MET A 257 -6.52 -8.79 -23.56
C MET A 257 -5.26 -8.18 -24.17
N GLY A 258 -4.27 -7.80 -23.33
CA GLY A 258 -3.04 -7.16 -23.79
C GLY A 258 -2.23 -7.99 -24.78
N THR A 259 -2.20 -9.31 -24.60
CA THR A 259 -1.46 -10.20 -25.52
C THR A 259 -2.09 -10.30 -26.92
N ARG A 260 -3.38 -10.01 -27.08
CA ARG A 260 -4.06 -9.98 -28.37
C ARG A 260 -3.78 -8.68 -29.14
N THR A 261 -3.66 -7.56 -28.44
CA THR A 261 -3.45 -6.22 -29.06
C THR A 261 -2.03 -6.08 -29.62
N ILE A 262 -1.02 -6.66 -28.94
CA ILE A 262 0.39 -6.60 -29.35
C ILE A 262 0.63 -7.28 -30.73
N ARG A 263 -0.17 -8.30 -31.08
CA ARG A 263 0.00 -9.04 -32.35
C ARG A 263 -0.46 -8.28 -33.61
N GLN A 264 -1.10 -7.13 -33.47
CA GLN A 264 -1.69 -6.38 -34.62
C GLN A 264 -0.92 -5.12 -35.02
N GLU A 265 0.07 -4.65 -34.27
CA GLU A 265 0.78 -3.42 -34.57
C GLU A 265 2.05 -3.65 -35.41
N LYS A 266 2.06 -3.09 -36.62
CA LYS A 266 3.24 -2.90 -37.48
C LYS A 266 4.13 -1.77 -36.97
N ASP A 267 5.41 -1.83 -37.29
CA ASP A 267 6.47 -0.90 -36.89
C ASP A 267 6.06 0.59 -36.98
N MET A 268 6.02 1.24 -35.79
CA MET A 268 5.86 2.69 -35.70
C MET A 268 7.21 3.39 -35.88
N GLU A 269 7.19 4.56 -36.54
CA GLU A 269 8.39 5.39 -36.72
C GLU A 269 9.08 5.72 -35.42
N LYS A 270 10.41 5.55 -35.36
CA LYS A 270 11.22 5.76 -34.15
C LYS A 270 11.48 7.24 -33.81
N ALA A 271 11.03 8.20 -34.65
CA ALA A 271 11.28 9.62 -34.42
C ALA A 271 10.39 10.20 -33.32
N ALA A 272 10.98 10.96 -32.41
CA ALA A 272 10.21 11.67 -31.38
C ALA A 272 9.36 12.78 -31.99
N PHE A 273 8.05 12.76 -31.75
CA PHE A 273 7.12 13.80 -32.20
C PHE A 273 6.95 14.92 -31.17
N LEU A 274 6.75 14.55 -29.89
CA LEU A 274 6.59 15.47 -28.80
C LEU A 274 7.76 15.34 -27.83
N GLU A 275 8.51 16.41 -27.65
CA GLU A 275 9.62 16.47 -26.71
C GLU A 275 9.36 17.52 -25.62
N ILE A 276 9.57 17.12 -24.38
CA ILE A 276 9.38 17.96 -23.21
C ILE A 276 10.70 17.99 -22.44
N GLU A 277 11.21 19.19 -22.15
CA GLU A 277 12.45 19.38 -21.39
C GLU A 277 12.23 20.37 -20.24
N GLY A 278 12.53 19.96 -19.02
CA GLY A 278 12.49 20.78 -17.81
C GLY A 278 11.12 21.35 -17.47
N LEU A 279 10.03 20.60 -17.74
CA LEU A 279 8.68 21.05 -17.42
C LEU A 279 8.47 21.05 -15.92
N ARG A 280 8.31 22.25 -15.34
CA ARG A 280 8.04 22.46 -13.91
C ARG A 280 6.79 23.30 -13.70
N PHE A 281 6.00 22.85 -12.72
CA PHE A 281 4.82 23.57 -12.29
C PHE A 281 4.70 23.54 -10.77
N SER A 282 4.43 24.71 -10.18
CA SER A 282 4.21 24.84 -8.72
C SER A 282 2.87 25.53 -8.45
N ARG A 283 2.16 25.05 -7.44
CA ARG A 283 0.91 25.64 -6.94
C ARG A 283 1.08 26.01 -5.48
N GLN A 284 0.81 27.25 -5.09
CA GLN A 284 0.95 27.74 -3.70
C GLN A 284 2.30 27.37 -3.06
N MET A 285 3.40 27.64 -3.77
CA MET A 285 4.79 27.35 -3.38
C MET A 285 5.14 25.84 -3.24
N ARG A 286 4.21 24.94 -3.52
CA ARG A 286 4.48 23.49 -3.58
C ARG A 286 4.71 23.07 -5.02
N GLN A 287 5.85 22.43 -5.28
CA GLN A 287 6.15 21.86 -6.58
C GLN A 287 5.24 20.64 -6.82
N VAL A 288 4.49 20.67 -7.94
CA VAL A 288 3.53 19.63 -8.32
C VAL A 288 4.10 18.77 -9.44
N LEU A 289 4.88 19.38 -10.36
CA LEU A 289 5.53 18.66 -11.47
C LEU A 289 6.99 19.06 -11.57
N ASP A 290 7.86 18.07 -11.83
CA ASP A 290 9.26 18.23 -12.19
C ASP A 290 9.65 17.14 -13.21
N ILE A 291 9.43 17.44 -14.48
CA ILE A 291 9.70 16.52 -15.59
C ILE A 291 10.95 16.97 -16.31
N ASN A 292 12.06 16.28 -16.09
CA ASN A 292 13.35 16.62 -16.68
C ASN A 292 13.36 16.43 -18.20
N ARG A 293 12.93 15.26 -18.68
CA ARG A 293 12.89 14.95 -20.11
C ARG A 293 11.83 13.87 -20.39
N LEU A 294 11.06 14.09 -21.49
CA LEU A 294 10.15 13.10 -22.04
C LEU A 294 10.13 13.25 -23.54
N ALA A 295 10.22 12.13 -24.27
CA ALA A 295 10.13 12.09 -25.73
C ALA A 295 9.08 11.03 -26.12
N ILE A 296 8.05 11.46 -26.85
CA ILE A 296 6.92 10.61 -27.25
C ILE A 296 6.93 10.46 -28.77
N PRO A 297 6.92 9.20 -29.29
CA PRO A 297 6.93 8.96 -30.72
C PRO A 297 5.61 9.36 -31.37
N LYS A 298 5.68 9.62 -32.69
CA LYS A 298 4.50 9.90 -33.52
C LYS A 298 3.56 8.69 -33.53
N GLY A 299 2.26 8.94 -33.44
CA GLY A 299 1.22 7.91 -33.45
C GLY A 299 1.05 7.19 -32.09
N ALA A 300 1.80 7.59 -31.04
CA ALA A 300 1.66 6.97 -29.73
C ALA A 300 0.33 7.31 -29.05
N ILE A 301 -0.32 6.29 -28.47
CA ILE A 301 -1.39 6.44 -27.49
C ILE A 301 -0.79 6.13 -26.12
N VAL A 302 -0.58 7.17 -25.31
CA VAL A 302 0.13 7.08 -24.04
C VAL A 302 -0.86 7.03 -22.87
N ALA A 303 -0.86 5.95 -22.10
CA ALA A 303 -1.58 5.88 -20.83
C ALA A 303 -0.74 6.51 -19.72
N VAL A 304 -1.21 7.61 -19.14
CA VAL A 304 -0.59 8.30 -18.00
C VAL A 304 -1.16 7.73 -16.72
N ILE A 305 -0.35 6.95 -15.99
CA ILE A 305 -0.73 6.26 -14.76
C ILE A 305 0.04 6.82 -13.56
N GLY A 306 -0.45 6.56 -12.34
CA GLY A 306 0.17 6.97 -11.07
C GLY A 306 -0.88 7.22 -10.01
N GLU A 307 -0.48 7.37 -8.76
CA GLU A 307 -1.37 7.59 -7.61
C GLU A 307 -2.21 8.88 -7.75
N ASN A 308 -3.31 8.96 -7.01
CA ASN A 308 -4.07 10.20 -6.93
C ASN A 308 -3.21 11.31 -6.30
N GLY A 309 -3.24 12.50 -6.92
CA GLY A 309 -2.37 13.60 -6.52
C GLY A 309 -0.93 13.55 -7.06
N ALA A 310 -0.54 12.54 -7.86
CA ALA A 310 0.79 12.45 -8.47
C ALA A 310 1.07 13.52 -9.55
N GLY A 311 0.09 14.34 -9.92
CA GLY A 311 0.27 15.43 -10.91
C GLY A 311 -0.22 15.08 -12.33
N LYS A 312 -0.89 13.96 -12.57
CA LYS A 312 -1.34 13.49 -13.90
C LYS A 312 -2.22 14.51 -14.64
N SER A 313 -3.34 14.93 -14.02
CA SER A 313 -4.26 15.93 -14.62
C SER A 313 -3.57 17.30 -14.75
N THR A 314 -2.69 17.66 -13.80
CA THR A 314 -1.87 18.88 -13.90
C THR A 314 -0.94 18.83 -15.11
N PHE A 315 -0.34 17.67 -15.39
CA PHE A 315 0.48 17.45 -16.57
C PHE A 315 -0.32 17.63 -17.87
N ALA A 316 -1.52 17.06 -17.95
CA ALA A 316 -2.42 17.25 -19.10
C ALA A 316 -2.80 18.73 -19.28
N LEU A 317 -3.15 19.44 -18.21
CA LEU A 317 -3.48 20.86 -18.22
C LEU A 317 -2.29 21.75 -18.65
N CYS A 318 -1.06 21.41 -18.26
CA CYS A 318 0.15 22.09 -18.71
C CYS A 318 0.36 21.90 -20.21
N LEU A 319 0.18 20.67 -20.73
CA LEU A 319 0.33 20.37 -22.16
C LEU A 319 -0.74 21.02 -23.04
N CYS A 320 -1.93 21.26 -22.51
CA CYS A 320 -2.97 22.05 -23.19
C CYS A 320 -2.73 23.56 -23.11
N GLY A 321 -1.71 24.01 -22.36
CA GLY A 321 -1.46 25.44 -22.17
C GLY A 321 -2.50 26.13 -21.25
N LEU A 322 -3.36 25.36 -20.57
CA LEU A 322 -4.33 25.86 -19.57
C LEU A 322 -3.65 26.26 -18.27
N LEU A 323 -2.50 25.64 -17.96
CA LEU A 323 -1.64 26.01 -16.85
C LEU A 323 -0.26 26.44 -17.40
N LYS A 324 0.18 27.62 -16.99
CA LYS A 324 1.48 28.17 -17.37
C LYS A 324 2.58 27.44 -16.62
N HIS A 325 3.48 26.80 -17.34
CA HIS A 325 4.61 26.04 -16.81
C HIS A 325 5.96 26.63 -17.22
N HIS A 326 7.02 26.25 -16.53
CA HIS A 326 8.42 26.44 -16.97
C HIS A 326 8.86 25.24 -17.81
N GLY A 327 9.89 25.41 -18.61
CA GLY A 327 10.42 24.37 -19.47
C GLY A 327 10.12 24.58 -20.96
N THR A 328 10.50 23.63 -21.77
CA THR A 328 10.36 23.70 -23.23
C THR A 328 9.55 22.52 -23.73
N VAL A 329 8.55 22.81 -24.56
CA VAL A 329 7.78 21.81 -25.32
C VAL A 329 8.11 22.00 -26.79
N ARG A 330 8.49 20.92 -27.47
CA ARG A 330 8.73 20.88 -28.92
C ARG A 330 7.78 19.89 -29.57
N ILE A 331 7.23 20.26 -30.71
CA ILE A 331 6.40 19.43 -31.56
C ILE A 331 7.08 19.36 -32.91
N ASN A 332 7.36 18.16 -33.41
CA ASN A 332 8.16 17.94 -34.63
C ASN A 332 9.50 18.71 -34.63
N GLY A 333 10.15 18.85 -33.51
CA GLY A 333 11.40 19.60 -33.34
C GLY A 333 11.22 21.11 -33.17
N GLU A 334 10.05 21.69 -33.46
CA GLU A 334 9.76 23.11 -33.30
C GLU A 334 9.34 23.43 -31.84
N ARG A 335 9.91 24.49 -31.28
CA ARG A 335 9.59 24.98 -29.97
C ARG A 335 8.24 25.70 -29.96
N ILE A 336 7.30 25.21 -29.18
CA ILE A 336 5.96 25.80 -29.02
C ILE A 336 5.89 26.61 -27.72
N SER A 337 5.38 27.84 -27.83
CA SER A 337 5.16 28.66 -26.62
C SER A 337 3.88 28.24 -25.88
N ASN A 338 3.82 28.43 -24.54
CA ASN A 338 2.63 28.10 -23.74
C ASN A 338 1.34 28.75 -24.27
N LYS A 339 1.42 29.90 -24.94
CA LYS A 339 0.26 30.59 -25.55
C LYS A 339 -0.28 29.89 -26.80
N LYS A 340 0.57 29.16 -27.53
CA LYS A 340 0.22 28.43 -28.75
C LYS A 340 -0.18 26.97 -28.50
N LEU A 341 0.12 26.43 -27.31
CA LEU A 341 -0.26 25.04 -26.97
C LEU A 341 -1.76 24.76 -27.11
N PRO A 342 -2.71 25.67 -26.74
CA PRO A 342 -4.13 25.43 -26.95
C PRO A 342 -4.56 25.30 -28.42
N GLU A 343 -3.73 25.79 -29.34
CA GLU A 343 -3.96 25.62 -30.79
C GLU A 343 -3.54 24.24 -31.30
N GLN A 344 -2.63 23.56 -30.58
CA GLN A 344 -2.06 22.25 -30.94
C GLN A 344 -2.69 21.10 -30.16
N ALA A 345 -3.16 21.33 -28.94
CA ALA A 345 -3.67 20.31 -28.05
C ALA A 345 -5.16 20.51 -27.71
N TYR A 346 -5.91 19.43 -27.59
CA TYR A 346 -7.28 19.41 -27.08
C TYR A 346 -7.39 18.49 -25.88
N LEU A 347 -8.08 18.91 -24.81
CA LEU A 347 -8.30 18.13 -23.61
C LEU A 347 -9.78 17.80 -23.44
N VAL A 348 -10.13 16.52 -23.34
CA VAL A 348 -11.41 16.06 -22.82
C VAL A 348 -11.30 15.98 -21.30
N MET A 349 -12.08 16.81 -20.59
CA MET A 349 -12.03 16.93 -19.13
C MET A 349 -12.77 15.78 -18.45
N GLN A 350 -12.39 15.49 -17.20
CA GLN A 350 -13.04 14.48 -16.36
C GLN A 350 -14.52 14.78 -16.12
N GLU A 351 -14.87 16.06 -15.93
CA GLU A 351 -16.27 16.53 -15.81
C GLU A 351 -16.71 17.21 -17.11
N PRO A 352 -17.44 16.47 -17.99
CA PRO A 352 -17.82 16.99 -19.31
C PRO A 352 -18.66 18.25 -19.29
N GLY A 353 -19.48 18.42 -18.24
CA GLY A 353 -20.35 19.59 -18.08
C GLY A 353 -19.59 20.92 -18.02
N HIS A 354 -18.29 20.91 -17.64
CA HIS A 354 -17.44 22.10 -17.67
C HIS A 354 -16.95 22.50 -19.07
N GLN A 355 -17.23 21.69 -20.08
CA GLN A 355 -16.70 21.83 -21.43
C GLN A 355 -17.79 22.06 -22.50
N LEU A 356 -19.05 21.80 -22.13
CA LEU A 356 -20.21 21.84 -23.01
C LEU A 356 -21.01 23.12 -22.78
N PHE A 357 -21.01 24.03 -23.74
CA PHE A 357 -21.56 25.39 -23.58
C PHE A 357 -22.60 25.76 -24.63
N SER A 358 -22.79 24.95 -25.66
CA SER A 358 -23.73 25.24 -26.72
C SER A 358 -25.18 24.99 -26.31
N ASP A 359 -26.13 25.60 -27.05
CA ASP A 359 -27.56 25.42 -26.81
C ASP A 359 -28.06 24.06 -27.29
N SER A 360 -27.30 23.34 -28.10
CA SER A 360 -27.66 22.03 -28.63
C SER A 360 -26.46 21.10 -28.78
N VAL A 361 -26.72 19.78 -28.73
CA VAL A 361 -25.73 18.72 -28.95
C VAL A 361 -25.01 18.91 -30.30
N LEU A 362 -25.77 19.15 -31.38
CA LEU A 362 -25.19 19.40 -32.69
C LEU A 362 -24.36 20.71 -32.71
N GLY A 363 -24.81 21.73 -32.00
CA GLY A 363 -24.09 23.00 -31.86
C GLY A 363 -22.71 22.85 -31.20
N GLU A 364 -22.51 21.86 -30.33
CA GLU A 364 -21.21 21.59 -29.75
C GLU A 364 -20.19 21.07 -30.76
N LEU A 365 -20.62 20.24 -31.74
CA LEU A 365 -19.75 19.69 -32.77
C LEU A 365 -19.48 20.70 -33.88
N ASN A 366 -20.42 21.60 -34.20
CA ASN A 366 -20.28 22.60 -35.26
C ASN A 366 -19.31 23.75 -34.92
N LYS A 367 -18.73 23.78 -33.74
CA LYS A 367 -17.63 24.71 -33.37
C LYS A 367 -16.29 24.35 -34.03
N GLY A 368 -16.22 23.19 -34.69
CA GLY A 368 -15.01 22.68 -35.35
C GLY A 368 -15.02 22.92 -36.87
N THR A 369 -14.14 22.20 -37.54
CA THR A 369 -13.91 22.26 -38.98
C THR A 369 -14.74 21.25 -39.79
N VAL A 370 -15.68 20.55 -39.15
CA VAL A 370 -16.48 19.47 -39.75
C VAL A 370 -17.81 19.98 -40.29
N THR A 371 -18.31 19.32 -41.34
CA THR A 371 -19.65 19.57 -41.90
C THR A 371 -20.75 19.00 -41.00
N GLU A 372 -21.95 19.54 -41.09
CA GLU A 372 -23.09 19.07 -40.32
C GLU A 372 -23.38 17.57 -40.55
N THR A 373 -23.18 17.09 -41.75
CA THR A 373 -23.35 15.68 -42.14
C THR A 373 -22.31 14.78 -41.42
N GLU A 374 -21.08 15.21 -41.29
CA GLU A 374 -20.03 14.51 -40.55
C GLU A 374 -20.31 14.52 -39.05
N ALA A 375 -20.76 15.67 -38.52
CA ALA A 375 -21.13 15.80 -37.10
C ALA A 375 -22.27 14.83 -36.74
N VAL A 376 -23.31 14.73 -37.55
CA VAL A 376 -24.42 13.80 -37.36
C VAL A 376 -23.94 12.35 -37.46
N ALA A 377 -23.02 12.03 -38.37
CA ALA A 377 -22.45 10.69 -38.47
C ALA A 377 -21.69 10.30 -37.21
N VAL A 378 -20.89 11.23 -36.64
CA VAL A 378 -20.20 11.04 -35.36
C VAL A 378 -21.17 10.83 -34.18
N LEU A 379 -22.24 11.63 -34.10
CA LEU A 379 -23.29 11.48 -33.11
C LEU A 379 -23.98 10.12 -33.18
N LYS A 380 -24.30 9.65 -34.40
CA LYS A 380 -24.86 8.34 -34.61
C LYS A 380 -23.94 7.20 -34.17
N LYS A 381 -22.64 7.30 -34.49
CA LYS A 381 -21.62 6.35 -34.06
C LYS A 381 -21.52 6.28 -32.54
N MET A 382 -21.73 7.42 -31.87
CA MET A 382 -21.70 7.54 -30.40
C MET A 382 -22.99 7.15 -29.69
N GLY A 383 -24.00 6.72 -30.43
CA GLY A 383 -25.28 6.41 -29.81
C GLY A 383 -25.98 7.65 -29.22
N LEU A 384 -25.79 8.81 -29.84
CA LEU A 384 -26.44 10.08 -29.52
C LEU A 384 -27.38 10.53 -30.60
N ALA A 385 -27.71 9.66 -31.56
CA ALA A 385 -28.71 9.92 -32.60
C ALA A 385 -30.07 10.21 -31.99
N GLY A 386 -30.77 11.24 -32.54
CA GLY A 386 -32.05 11.71 -32.01
C GLY A 386 -31.94 12.68 -30.83
N LEU A 387 -30.73 13.03 -30.40
CA LEU A 387 -30.48 13.99 -29.33
C LEU A 387 -29.89 15.33 -29.85
N GLU A 388 -29.79 15.48 -31.18
CA GLU A 388 -29.09 16.57 -31.86
C GLU A 388 -29.50 17.96 -31.37
N ASN A 389 -30.80 18.13 -31.15
CA ASN A 389 -31.42 19.40 -30.78
C ASN A 389 -31.58 19.60 -29.25
N ARG A 390 -31.18 18.60 -28.44
CA ARG A 390 -31.25 18.73 -26.99
C ARG A 390 -30.14 19.61 -26.45
N HIS A 391 -30.40 20.30 -25.35
CA HIS A 391 -29.36 21.04 -24.63
C HIS A 391 -28.41 20.05 -23.96
N PRO A 392 -27.06 20.22 -24.07
CA PRO A 392 -26.06 19.32 -23.48
C PRO A 392 -26.27 19.05 -21.99
N GLY A 393 -26.68 20.06 -21.21
CA GLY A 393 -26.98 19.93 -19.80
C GLY A 393 -28.17 19.03 -19.46
N SER A 394 -29.04 18.68 -20.44
CA SER A 394 -30.14 17.75 -20.25
C SER A 394 -29.75 16.28 -20.45
N LEU A 395 -28.54 16.03 -20.90
CA LEU A 395 -27.99 14.70 -21.12
C LEU A 395 -27.56 14.05 -19.83
N SER A 396 -27.64 12.72 -19.75
CA SER A 396 -27.02 11.97 -18.64
C SER A 396 -25.49 12.13 -18.66
N GLY A 397 -24.82 11.94 -17.52
CA GLY A 397 -23.37 12.07 -17.41
C GLY A 397 -22.62 11.24 -18.46
N GLY A 398 -23.03 9.98 -18.70
CA GLY A 398 -22.45 9.14 -19.76
C GLY A 398 -22.72 9.66 -21.19
N GLN A 399 -23.87 10.29 -21.43
CA GLN A 399 -24.17 10.95 -22.73
C GLN A 399 -23.32 12.21 -22.90
N GLN A 400 -23.13 13.01 -21.85
CA GLN A 400 -22.24 14.18 -21.87
C GLN A 400 -20.78 13.77 -22.14
N GLN A 401 -20.33 12.67 -21.55
CA GLN A 401 -18.99 12.13 -21.79
C GLN A 401 -18.80 11.74 -23.26
N ARG A 402 -19.77 11.01 -23.82
CA ARG A 402 -19.76 10.65 -25.25
C ARG A 402 -19.83 11.86 -26.16
N LEU A 403 -20.60 12.89 -25.78
CA LEU A 403 -20.63 14.16 -26.50
C LEU A 403 -19.27 14.86 -26.51
N SER A 404 -18.61 14.96 -25.37
CA SER A 404 -17.26 15.56 -25.26
C SER A 404 -16.21 14.81 -26.11
N LEU A 405 -16.30 13.46 -26.14
CA LEU A 405 -15.48 12.65 -27.04
C LEU A 405 -15.83 12.88 -28.52
N SER A 406 -17.12 13.07 -28.85
CA SER A 406 -17.56 13.42 -30.21
C SER A 406 -17.00 14.76 -30.68
N VAL A 407 -16.96 15.77 -29.79
CA VAL A 407 -16.31 17.06 -30.05
C VAL A 407 -14.80 16.87 -30.29
N ALA A 408 -14.16 16.00 -29.50
CA ALA A 408 -12.72 15.68 -29.69
C ALA A 408 -12.43 15.12 -31.10
N LEU A 409 -13.28 14.20 -31.60
CA LEU A 409 -13.16 13.66 -32.98
C LEU A 409 -13.33 14.72 -34.06
N CYS A 410 -14.16 15.72 -33.81
CA CYS A 410 -14.42 16.81 -34.76
C CYS A 410 -13.36 17.92 -34.70
N THR A 411 -12.40 17.87 -33.75
CA THR A 411 -11.31 18.84 -33.67
C THR A 411 -10.08 18.33 -34.40
N ASN A 412 -9.50 19.15 -35.27
CA ASN A 412 -8.27 18.82 -35.99
C ASN A 412 -7.05 19.32 -35.19
N ARG A 413 -6.69 18.61 -34.08
CA ARG A 413 -5.56 18.94 -33.22
C ARG A 413 -4.48 17.87 -33.29
N GLU A 414 -3.22 18.29 -33.16
CA GLU A 414 -2.07 17.37 -33.23
C GLU A 414 -1.91 16.51 -31.97
N ILE A 415 -2.34 17.01 -30.81
CA ILE A 415 -2.26 16.31 -29.52
C ILE A 415 -3.64 16.20 -28.92
N MET A 416 -4.07 14.98 -28.64
CA MET A 416 -5.32 14.69 -27.98
C MET A 416 -5.06 14.24 -26.56
N LEU A 417 -5.75 14.85 -25.59
CA LEU A 417 -5.62 14.54 -24.17
C LEU A 417 -6.98 14.15 -23.61
N TYR A 418 -7.01 13.11 -22.79
CA TYR A 418 -8.23 12.60 -22.15
C TYR A 418 -7.96 12.44 -20.65
N ASP A 419 -8.81 13.02 -19.80
CA ASP A 419 -8.73 12.87 -18.35
C ASP A 419 -9.86 11.98 -17.84
N GLU A 420 -9.54 10.76 -17.40
CA GLU A 420 -10.47 9.70 -16.93
C GLU A 420 -11.67 9.44 -17.86
N PRO A 421 -11.44 9.12 -19.14
CA PRO A 421 -12.51 9.07 -20.15
C PRO A 421 -13.51 7.92 -19.96
N THR A 422 -13.24 6.92 -19.11
CA THR A 422 -14.09 5.74 -18.88
C THR A 422 -14.67 5.65 -17.47
N SER A 423 -14.60 6.72 -16.69
CA SER A 423 -15.19 6.72 -15.33
C SER A 423 -16.70 6.44 -15.39
N GLY A 424 -17.17 5.42 -14.63
CA GLY A 424 -18.57 5.03 -14.56
C GLY A 424 -19.17 4.47 -15.88
N GLN A 425 -18.33 3.97 -16.81
CA GLN A 425 -18.80 3.39 -18.08
C GLN A 425 -18.96 1.87 -17.98
N ASP A 426 -20.04 1.38 -18.61
CA ASP A 426 -20.26 -0.06 -18.86
C ASP A 426 -19.32 -0.61 -19.94
N GLY A 427 -19.40 -1.91 -20.21
CA GLY A 427 -18.52 -2.59 -21.18
C GLY A 427 -18.68 -2.06 -22.61
N ASP A 428 -19.91 -1.82 -23.06
CA ASP A 428 -20.18 -1.32 -24.42
C ASP A 428 -19.62 0.09 -24.61
N ASN A 429 -19.84 0.98 -23.64
CA ASN A 429 -19.36 2.36 -23.70
C ASN A 429 -17.83 2.43 -23.59
N LEU A 430 -17.20 1.58 -22.80
CA LEU A 430 -15.75 1.46 -22.71
C LEU A 430 -15.16 1.02 -24.06
N MET A 431 -15.75 0.02 -24.73
CA MET A 431 -15.27 -0.42 -26.04
C MET A 431 -15.34 0.69 -27.07
N ARG A 432 -16.49 1.39 -27.15
CA ARG A 432 -16.67 2.55 -28.03
C ARG A 432 -15.66 3.66 -27.74
N THR A 433 -15.40 3.95 -26.46
CA THR A 433 -14.42 4.95 -26.05
C THR A 433 -13.01 4.55 -26.51
N ALA A 434 -12.62 3.28 -26.35
CA ALA A 434 -11.32 2.78 -26.80
C ALA A 434 -11.16 2.86 -28.33
N GLU A 435 -12.20 2.52 -29.10
CA GLU A 435 -12.22 2.63 -30.54
C GLU A 435 -12.09 4.09 -31.00
N MET A 436 -12.78 4.99 -30.34
CA MET A 436 -12.71 6.43 -30.66
C MET A 436 -11.37 7.04 -30.39
N ILE A 437 -10.73 6.68 -29.26
CA ILE A 437 -9.36 7.15 -28.96
C ILE A 437 -8.40 6.67 -30.03
N ARG A 438 -8.55 5.45 -30.57
CA ARG A 438 -7.77 4.95 -31.69
C ARG A 438 -8.03 5.74 -32.97
N GLU A 439 -9.31 5.95 -33.33
CA GLU A 439 -9.70 6.71 -34.52
C GLU A 439 -9.26 8.18 -34.42
N ALA A 440 -9.44 8.82 -33.27
CA ALA A 440 -8.94 10.17 -33.05
C ALA A 440 -7.41 10.25 -33.21
N ASN A 441 -6.68 9.20 -32.81
CA ASN A 441 -5.24 9.12 -32.95
C ASN A 441 -4.78 8.89 -34.40
N GLU A 442 -5.62 8.38 -35.31
CA GLU A 442 -5.31 8.30 -36.75
C GLU A 442 -5.23 9.70 -37.37
N ASN A 443 -6.03 10.65 -36.86
CA ASN A 443 -6.03 12.05 -37.29
C ASN A 443 -5.03 12.92 -36.48
N ALA A 444 -4.77 12.57 -35.23
CA ALA A 444 -3.81 13.20 -34.36
C ALA A 444 -2.44 12.51 -34.45
N PHE A 445 -1.38 13.24 -34.12
CA PHE A 445 -0.04 12.67 -34.10
C PHE A 445 0.32 12.03 -32.75
N CYS A 446 -0.40 12.36 -31.69
CA CYS A 446 -0.18 11.81 -30.36
C CYS A 446 -1.46 11.92 -29.52
N SER A 447 -1.82 10.84 -28.85
CA SER A 447 -2.91 10.83 -27.86
C SER A 447 -2.35 10.47 -26.48
N MET A 448 -2.86 11.14 -25.42
CA MET A 448 -2.53 10.77 -24.05
C MET A 448 -3.82 10.64 -23.26
N MET A 449 -3.92 9.61 -22.44
CA MET A 449 -5.04 9.41 -21.53
C MET A 449 -4.57 9.24 -20.11
N VAL A 450 -5.01 10.11 -19.23
CA VAL A 450 -4.89 9.93 -17.79
C VAL A 450 -5.95 8.94 -17.40
N THR A 451 -5.58 7.79 -16.86
CA THR A 451 -6.57 6.80 -16.45
C THR A 451 -6.03 5.79 -15.43
N HIS A 452 -6.94 5.32 -14.58
CA HIS A 452 -6.75 4.20 -13.66
C HIS A 452 -7.42 2.91 -14.13
N ASP A 453 -7.95 2.91 -15.38
CA ASP A 453 -8.68 1.79 -15.93
C ASP A 453 -7.75 0.86 -16.72
N PRO A 454 -7.37 -0.32 -16.17
CA PRO A 454 -6.48 -1.23 -16.84
C PRO A 454 -7.08 -1.80 -18.13
N GLU A 455 -8.41 -1.93 -18.19
CA GLU A 455 -9.10 -2.46 -19.37
C GLU A 455 -9.01 -1.49 -20.54
N LEU A 456 -9.21 -0.19 -20.33
CA LEU A 456 -8.99 0.82 -21.35
C LEU A 456 -7.55 0.84 -21.83
N ILE A 457 -6.58 0.80 -20.92
CA ILE A 457 -5.14 0.79 -21.24
C ILE A 457 -4.82 -0.37 -22.16
N LEU A 458 -5.23 -1.59 -21.80
CA LEU A 458 -4.95 -2.80 -22.56
C LEU A 458 -5.66 -2.86 -23.92
N ARG A 459 -6.76 -2.09 -24.09
CA ARG A 459 -7.50 -2.03 -25.34
C ARG A 459 -6.94 -1.05 -26.34
N CYS A 460 -6.37 0.09 -25.93
CA CYS A 460 -5.99 1.13 -26.89
C CYS A 460 -4.62 1.76 -26.69
N ALA A 461 -3.96 1.63 -25.52
CA ALA A 461 -2.67 2.25 -25.30
C ALA A 461 -1.54 1.52 -26.02
N THR A 462 -0.54 2.29 -26.50
CA THR A 462 0.71 1.79 -27.05
C THR A 462 1.88 1.96 -26.09
N HIS A 463 1.79 2.95 -25.17
CA HIS A 463 2.81 3.27 -24.19
C HIS A 463 2.21 3.57 -22.83
N ILE A 464 3.01 3.39 -21.80
CA ILE A 464 2.68 3.76 -20.41
C ILE A 464 3.66 4.83 -19.95
N LEU A 465 3.13 5.92 -19.39
CA LEU A 465 3.86 6.96 -18.68
C LEU A 465 3.46 6.90 -17.21
N HIS A 466 4.36 6.46 -16.35
CA HIS A 466 4.11 6.41 -14.90
C HIS A 466 4.66 7.67 -14.24
N ILE A 467 3.76 8.49 -13.68
CA ILE A 467 4.08 9.67 -12.88
C ILE A 467 3.93 9.34 -11.40
N HIS A 468 4.96 9.66 -10.61
CA HIS A 468 4.98 9.50 -9.17
C HIS A 468 5.54 10.77 -8.53
N SER A 469 4.80 11.37 -7.59
CA SER A 469 5.21 12.60 -6.88
C SER A 469 5.67 13.74 -7.81
N GLY A 470 5.05 13.88 -8.97
CA GLY A 470 5.35 14.93 -9.95
C GLY A 470 6.50 14.61 -10.91
N GLU A 471 7.17 13.49 -10.78
CA GLU A 471 8.29 13.06 -11.61
C GLU A 471 7.91 11.85 -12.47
N ILE A 472 8.62 11.67 -13.60
CA ILE A 472 8.47 10.46 -14.43
C ILE A 472 9.26 9.32 -13.79
N LYS A 473 8.53 8.34 -13.28
CA LYS A 473 9.13 7.10 -12.77
C LYS A 473 9.52 6.16 -13.88
N LYS A 474 8.68 6.06 -14.92
CA LYS A 474 8.97 5.23 -16.10
C LYS A 474 8.14 5.65 -17.31
N PHE A 475 8.76 5.58 -18.50
CA PHE A 475 8.08 5.63 -19.79
C PHE A 475 8.45 4.36 -20.55
N ILE A 476 7.48 3.55 -20.95
CA ILE A 476 7.72 2.22 -21.54
C ILE A 476 6.65 1.89 -22.59
N LYS A 477 7.03 1.19 -23.66
CA LYS A 477 6.09 0.64 -24.63
C LYS A 477 5.20 -0.43 -23.96
N LEU A 478 3.94 -0.50 -24.33
CA LEU A 478 2.98 -1.51 -23.83
C LEU A 478 3.14 -2.81 -24.64
N ASP A 479 4.33 -3.38 -24.56
CA ASP A 479 4.67 -4.73 -24.98
C ASP A 479 4.54 -5.70 -23.77
N GLU A 480 5.04 -6.90 -23.88
CA GLU A 480 5.03 -7.88 -22.77
C GLU A 480 5.70 -7.34 -21.50
N ARG A 481 6.78 -6.57 -21.65
CA ARG A 481 7.48 -5.92 -20.52
C ARG A 481 6.63 -4.78 -19.94
N GLY A 482 5.95 -4.03 -20.79
CA GLY A 482 5.01 -3.00 -20.39
C GLY A 482 3.82 -3.57 -19.65
N ILE A 483 3.25 -4.69 -20.12
CA ILE A 483 2.18 -5.42 -19.43
C ILE A 483 2.67 -5.96 -18.08
N LEU A 484 3.87 -6.52 -18.02
CA LEU A 484 4.45 -7.00 -16.75
C LEU A 484 4.67 -5.84 -15.76
N TYR A 485 5.17 -4.71 -16.26
CA TYR A 485 5.30 -3.50 -15.45
C TYR A 485 3.94 -2.99 -14.96
N MET A 486 2.94 -2.98 -15.83
CA MET A 486 1.58 -2.61 -15.49
C MET A 486 1.00 -3.55 -14.42
N LYS A 487 1.14 -4.86 -14.56
CA LYS A 487 0.76 -5.86 -13.54
C LYS A 487 1.37 -5.52 -12.17
N LYS A 488 2.66 -5.17 -12.15
CA LYS A 488 3.36 -4.79 -10.92
C LYS A 488 2.80 -3.51 -10.31
N VAL A 489 2.53 -2.47 -11.12
CA VAL A 489 1.99 -1.19 -10.66
C VAL A 489 0.54 -1.36 -10.19
N PHE A 490 -0.25 -2.15 -10.92
CA PHE A 490 -1.63 -2.46 -10.59
C PHE A 490 -1.78 -3.58 -9.55
N GLY A 491 -0.65 -4.12 -9.02
CA GLY A 491 -0.57 -4.94 -7.84
C GLY A 491 -0.88 -6.41 -8.01
N GLU A 492 -0.72 -6.95 -9.19
CA GLU A 492 -0.57 -8.39 -9.36
C GLU A 492 0.86 -8.84 -9.04
N ASN A 493 1.22 -8.82 -7.78
CA ASN A 493 2.22 -9.72 -7.28
C ASN A 493 1.47 -10.92 -6.67
N SER A 494 1.51 -12.02 -7.42
CA SER A 494 1.39 -13.42 -6.99
C SER A 494 0.67 -13.67 -5.67
N GLN A 495 -0.41 -14.46 -5.77
CA GLN A 495 -0.97 -15.33 -4.74
C GLN A 495 -1.30 -14.67 -3.40
N THR A 496 -2.58 -14.74 -3.06
CA THR A 496 -3.19 -14.71 -1.71
C THR A 496 -2.19 -14.97 -0.57
N GLU A 497 -1.31 -14.04 -0.28
CA GLU A 497 -0.68 -13.94 1.02
C GLU A 497 -1.58 -13.05 1.87
N LYS A 498 -2.02 -13.58 3.01
CA LYS A 498 -2.60 -12.80 4.09
C LYS A 498 -1.79 -11.52 4.23
N PRO A 499 -2.41 -10.36 4.45
CA PRO A 499 -1.67 -9.11 4.60
C PRO A 499 -0.53 -9.33 5.58
N LEU A 500 0.69 -9.07 5.14
CA LEU A 500 1.86 -9.28 5.96
C LEU A 500 1.71 -8.43 7.21
N LYS A 501 1.73 -9.06 8.37
CA LYS A 501 1.74 -8.32 9.63
C LYS A 501 2.96 -7.39 9.62
N THR A 502 2.79 -6.14 9.96
CA THR A 502 3.87 -5.16 10.05
C THR A 502 4.26 -4.90 11.48
N GLY A 503 5.49 -4.44 11.73
CA GLY A 503 5.94 -4.07 13.06
C GLY A 503 6.11 -5.25 14.02
N ILE A 504 5.80 -5.05 15.30
CA ILE A 504 5.97 -6.07 16.36
C ILE A 504 5.18 -7.36 16.10
N PRO A 505 3.91 -7.34 15.63
CA PRO A 505 3.19 -8.56 15.28
C PRO A 505 3.91 -9.45 14.27
N ARG A 506 4.68 -8.86 13.34
CA ARG A 506 5.49 -9.61 12.37
C ARG A 506 6.69 -10.28 13.04
N LEU A 507 7.39 -9.58 13.94
CA LEU A 507 8.48 -10.14 14.72
C LEU A 507 8.03 -11.37 15.53
N LEU A 508 6.87 -11.25 16.21
CA LEU A 508 6.32 -12.30 17.06
C LEU A 508 5.75 -13.49 16.26
N GLU A 509 5.57 -13.39 14.95
CA GLU A 509 5.10 -14.50 14.13
C GLU A 509 6.07 -15.67 14.15
N PHE A 510 7.38 -15.40 14.13
CA PHE A 510 8.44 -16.39 14.20
C PHE A 510 8.66 -16.99 15.59
N SER A 511 8.00 -16.46 16.61
CA SER A 511 8.11 -16.98 17.98
C SER A 511 7.36 -18.31 18.20
N GLY A 512 6.40 -18.65 17.34
CA GLY A 512 5.65 -19.90 17.40
C GLY A 512 5.01 -20.13 18.79
N LYS A 513 5.26 -21.29 19.40
CA LYS A 513 4.75 -21.67 20.74
C LYS A 513 5.31 -20.82 21.90
N TYR A 514 6.38 -20.08 21.67
CA TYR A 514 7.04 -19.27 22.72
C TYR A 514 6.45 -17.86 22.87
N LYS A 515 5.42 -17.50 22.11
CA LYS A 515 4.72 -16.20 22.24
C LYS A 515 4.27 -15.88 23.67
N GLY A 516 3.79 -16.89 24.40
CA GLY A 516 3.33 -16.72 25.78
C GLY A 516 4.43 -16.26 26.74
N LEU A 517 5.70 -16.62 26.49
CA LEU A 517 6.83 -16.21 27.32
C LEU A 517 7.06 -14.70 27.25
N PHE A 518 6.84 -14.06 26.10
CA PHE A 518 6.96 -12.61 25.99
C PHE A 518 5.88 -11.88 26.79
N SER A 519 4.62 -12.35 26.74
CA SER A 519 3.55 -11.76 27.56
C SER A 519 3.83 -11.93 29.05
N MET A 520 4.31 -13.11 29.46
CA MET A 520 4.70 -13.38 30.86
C MET A 520 5.87 -12.49 31.28
N SER A 521 6.90 -12.35 30.44
CA SER A 521 8.04 -11.47 30.67
C SER A 521 7.61 -10.02 30.89
N GLN A 522 6.70 -9.50 30.06
CA GLN A 522 6.18 -8.14 30.18
C GLN A 522 5.40 -7.91 31.49
N ILE A 523 4.55 -8.86 31.88
CA ILE A 523 3.82 -8.79 33.14
C ILE A 523 4.77 -8.81 34.33
N LEU A 524 5.75 -9.72 34.32
CA LEU A 524 6.76 -9.81 35.38
C LEU A 524 7.64 -8.58 35.44
N ALA A 525 8.04 -8.00 34.29
CA ALA A 525 8.83 -6.77 34.26
C ALA A 525 8.03 -5.57 34.82
N GLY A 526 6.74 -5.47 34.51
CA GLY A 526 5.86 -4.47 35.11
C GLY A 526 5.76 -4.66 36.65
N PHE A 527 5.53 -5.89 37.10
CA PHE A 527 5.47 -6.18 38.54
C PHE A 527 6.80 -5.95 39.28
N SER A 528 7.92 -6.35 38.67
CA SER A 528 9.27 -6.03 39.17
C SER A 528 9.45 -4.54 39.38
N SER A 529 9.03 -3.72 38.38
CA SER A 529 9.14 -2.27 38.46
C SER A 529 8.35 -1.66 39.61
N LEU A 530 7.22 -2.25 40.01
CA LEU A 530 6.47 -1.83 41.19
C LEU A 530 7.23 -2.15 42.47
N LEU A 531 7.82 -3.35 42.57
CA LEU A 531 8.65 -3.74 43.72
C LEU A 531 9.88 -2.83 43.84
N LEU A 532 10.55 -2.48 42.75
CA LEU A 532 11.72 -1.59 42.73
C LEU A 532 11.38 -0.12 43.03
N LEU A 533 10.11 0.29 42.98
CA LEU A 533 9.66 1.59 43.45
C LEU A 533 9.34 1.61 44.97
N ALA A 534 9.00 0.49 45.57
CA ALA A 534 8.65 0.39 46.96
C ALA A 534 9.77 0.84 47.96
N PRO A 535 11.04 0.59 47.71
CA PRO A 535 12.14 1.10 48.55
C PRO A 535 12.12 2.61 48.75
N PHE A 536 11.73 3.41 47.71
CA PHE A 536 11.60 4.86 47.86
C PHE A 536 10.54 5.26 48.90
N LEU A 537 9.45 4.54 48.99
CA LEU A 537 8.43 4.75 50.01
C LEU A 537 8.95 4.31 51.42
N CYS A 538 9.66 3.19 51.49
CA CYS A 538 10.29 2.74 52.75
C CYS A 538 11.29 3.76 53.27
N ILE A 539 12.14 4.31 52.41
CA ILE A 539 13.07 5.39 52.72
C ILE A 539 12.31 6.65 53.19
N TYR A 540 11.22 6.99 52.53
CA TYR A 540 10.38 8.13 52.96
C TYR A 540 9.83 7.91 54.41
N PHE A 541 9.26 6.75 54.71
CA PHE A 541 8.77 6.47 56.02
C PHE A 541 9.88 6.40 57.09
N ALA A 542 11.00 5.79 56.78
CA ALA A 542 12.18 5.74 57.69
C ALA A 542 12.72 7.16 57.98
N THR A 543 12.85 8.00 56.95
CA THR A 543 13.31 9.38 57.15
C THR A 543 12.31 10.23 57.90
N ARG A 544 11.02 9.99 57.74
CA ARG A 544 9.97 10.67 58.51
C ARG A 544 10.05 10.33 59.97
N GLU A 545 10.21 9.05 60.36
CA GLU A 545 10.41 8.63 61.76
C GLU A 545 11.69 9.24 62.36
N LEU A 546 12.77 9.27 61.61
CA LEU A 546 14.02 9.92 62.01
C LEU A 546 13.82 11.41 62.36
N LEU A 547 13.17 12.14 61.49
CA LEU A 547 12.91 13.59 61.64
C LEU A 547 11.97 13.87 62.83
N ILE A 548 10.96 13.03 63.09
CA ILE A 548 10.08 13.11 64.25
C ILE A 548 10.90 12.90 65.54
N GLY A 549 11.80 11.89 65.50
CA GLY A 549 12.69 11.67 66.67
C GLY A 549 13.60 12.87 66.95
N MET A 550 14.14 13.53 65.93
CA MET A 550 14.98 14.74 66.06
C MET A 550 14.24 15.93 66.63
N SER A 551 12.91 16.03 66.44
CA SER A 551 12.07 17.13 66.95
C SER A 551 11.59 16.93 68.40
N GLY A 552 12.08 15.91 69.11
CA GLY A 552 11.80 15.69 70.53
C GLY A 552 10.73 14.61 70.80
N GLY A 553 10.26 13.88 69.77
CA GLY A 553 9.22 12.85 69.90
C GLY A 553 9.79 11.44 70.32
N GLY A 554 11.10 11.31 70.52
CA GLY A 554 11.75 10.03 70.79
C GLY A 554 12.02 9.23 69.49
N TYR A 555 13.14 8.50 69.45
CA TYR A 555 13.50 7.68 68.27
C TYR A 555 12.84 6.30 68.37
N ASP A 556 11.98 5.97 67.37
CA ASP A 556 11.52 4.59 67.22
C ASP A 556 12.49 3.82 66.30
N THR A 557 13.57 3.35 66.89
CA THR A 557 14.61 2.62 66.14
C THR A 557 14.11 1.29 65.56
N VAL A 558 13.09 0.70 66.16
CA VAL A 558 12.51 -0.58 65.72
C VAL A 558 11.74 -0.36 64.42
N HIS A 559 10.86 0.64 64.36
CA HIS A 559 10.14 0.96 63.10
C HIS A 559 11.09 1.42 61.99
N MET A 560 12.10 2.22 62.33
CA MET A 560 13.08 2.62 61.33
C MET A 560 13.84 1.42 60.75
N MET A 561 14.25 0.47 61.58
CA MET A 561 14.90 -0.77 61.16
C MET A 561 13.99 -1.65 60.32
N GLN A 562 12.70 -1.75 60.70
CA GLN A 562 11.70 -2.46 59.89
C GLN A 562 11.57 -1.88 58.48
N TRP A 563 11.49 -0.56 58.33
CA TRP A 563 11.42 0.08 56.99
C TRP A 563 12.71 -0.18 56.18
N GLY A 564 13.88 -0.19 56.85
CA GLY A 564 15.13 -0.55 56.20
C GLY A 564 15.16 -2.00 55.68
N ILE A 565 14.65 -2.94 56.56
CA ILE A 565 14.54 -4.35 56.16
C ILE A 565 13.54 -4.51 55.00
N TRP A 566 12.38 -3.86 55.07
CA TRP A 566 11.37 -3.92 53.96
C TRP A 566 11.93 -3.32 52.68
N ALA A 567 12.69 -2.24 52.74
CA ALA A 567 13.34 -1.69 51.55
C ALA A 567 14.28 -2.73 50.89
N LEU A 568 15.07 -3.41 51.67
CA LEU A 568 15.94 -4.49 51.19
C LEU A 568 15.17 -5.67 50.63
N VAL A 569 14.09 -6.10 51.29
CA VAL A 569 13.24 -7.20 50.84
C VAL A 569 12.59 -6.86 49.52
N PHE A 570 12.02 -5.66 49.33
CA PHE A 570 11.41 -5.23 48.07
C PHE A 570 12.43 -5.11 46.94
N GLU A 571 13.62 -4.61 47.21
CA GLU A 571 14.69 -4.52 46.24
C GLU A 571 15.11 -5.92 45.75
N LEU A 572 15.42 -6.83 46.68
CA LEU A 572 15.82 -8.20 46.34
C LEU A 572 14.71 -8.97 45.62
N ALA A 573 13.46 -8.81 46.05
CA ALA A 573 12.29 -9.42 45.41
C ALA A 573 12.09 -8.85 43.99
N GLY A 574 12.26 -7.53 43.85
CA GLY A 574 12.16 -6.86 42.54
C GLY A 574 13.22 -7.37 41.57
N LEU A 575 14.49 -7.48 42.03
CA LEU A 575 15.58 -8.04 41.23
C LEU A 575 15.35 -9.49 40.85
N ALA A 576 14.84 -10.33 41.78
CA ALA A 576 14.54 -11.73 41.50
C ALA A 576 13.43 -11.88 40.45
N VAL A 577 12.36 -11.09 40.55
CA VAL A 577 11.27 -11.08 39.57
C VAL A 577 11.76 -10.58 38.22
N ASN A 578 12.59 -9.55 38.18
CA ASN A 578 13.21 -9.03 36.95
C ASN A 578 14.07 -10.09 36.25
N PHE A 579 14.85 -10.83 37.03
CA PHE A 579 15.66 -11.92 36.51
C PHE A 579 14.78 -12.99 35.83
N ILE A 580 13.67 -13.37 36.45
CA ILE A 580 12.72 -14.34 35.85
C ILE A 580 12.08 -13.75 34.58
N ALA A 581 11.72 -12.47 34.59
CA ALA A 581 11.18 -11.77 33.41
C ALA A 581 12.16 -11.80 32.24
N LEU A 582 13.43 -11.49 32.49
CA LEU A 582 14.49 -11.55 31.47
C LEU A 582 14.78 -12.99 31.02
N LEU A 583 14.77 -13.97 31.91
CA LEU A 583 14.94 -15.37 31.52
C LEU A 583 13.84 -15.80 30.52
N CYS A 584 12.59 -15.43 30.77
CA CYS A 584 11.47 -15.73 29.87
C CYS A 584 11.66 -15.04 28.51
N SER A 585 12.05 -13.76 28.46
CA SER A 585 12.27 -13.03 27.21
C SER A 585 13.43 -13.61 26.42
N HIS A 586 14.57 -13.93 27.05
CA HIS A 586 15.72 -14.52 26.38
C HIS A 586 15.41 -15.88 25.76
N VAL A 587 14.74 -16.78 26.48
CA VAL A 587 14.35 -18.08 25.93
C VAL A 587 13.44 -17.88 24.69
N GLY A 588 12.48 -16.97 24.78
CA GLY A 588 11.60 -16.64 23.65
C GLY A 588 12.37 -16.03 22.46
N ALA A 589 13.30 -15.12 22.74
CA ALA A 589 14.06 -14.39 21.73
C ALA A 589 15.04 -15.30 20.96
N PHE A 590 15.81 -16.16 21.64
CA PHE A 590 16.70 -17.11 20.97
C PHE A 590 15.95 -18.10 20.08
N HIS A 591 14.76 -18.56 20.50
CA HIS A 591 13.94 -19.40 19.65
C HIS A 591 13.38 -18.64 18.44
N THR A 592 13.04 -17.37 18.61
CA THR A 592 12.57 -16.51 17.51
C THR A 592 13.70 -16.26 16.51
N GLU A 593 14.89 -15.91 16.97
CA GLU A 593 16.09 -15.74 16.12
C GLU A 593 16.41 -17.02 15.34
N LYS A 594 16.45 -18.18 16.03
CA LYS A 594 16.66 -19.48 15.39
C LYS A 594 15.62 -19.72 14.29
N ASN A 595 14.35 -19.54 14.57
CA ASN A 595 13.27 -19.78 13.62
C ASN A 595 13.36 -18.83 12.42
N LEU A 596 13.70 -17.58 12.65
CA LEU A 596 13.89 -16.57 11.63
C LEU A 596 15.05 -16.90 10.69
N LYS A 597 16.21 -17.25 11.24
CA LYS A 597 17.38 -17.71 10.48
C LYS A 597 17.06 -18.96 9.68
N MET A 598 16.40 -19.94 10.29
CA MET A 598 16.00 -21.18 9.59
C MET A 598 15.01 -20.91 8.46
N ALA A 599 14.04 -20.03 8.66
CA ALA A 599 13.10 -19.63 7.61
C ALA A 599 13.82 -18.97 6.43
N ALA A 600 14.72 -18.01 6.71
CA ALA A 600 15.51 -17.34 5.69
C ALA A 600 16.43 -18.33 4.92
N LEU A 601 17.12 -19.23 5.61
CA LEU A 601 18.00 -20.21 4.99
C LEU A 601 17.23 -21.22 4.15
N ARG A 602 16.06 -21.68 4.63
CA ARG A 602 15.18 -22.56 3.84
C ARG A 602 14.72 -21.86 2.57
N HIS A 603 14.26 -20.61 2.69
CA HIS A 603 13.84 -19.83 1.54
C HIS A 603 14.97 -19.66 0.53
N LEU A 604 16.18 -19.32 0.99
CA LEU A 604 17.36 -19.21 0.13
C LEU A 604 17.72 -20.54 -0.58
N SER A 605 17.55 -21.69 0.10
CA SER A 605 17.84 -22.99 -0.54
C SER A 605 16.90 -23.30 -1.72
N GLU A 606 15.76 -22.64 -1.80
CA GLU A 606 14.76 -22.82 -2.87
C GLU A 606 14.87 -21.72 -3.97
N MET A 607 15.78 -20.75 -3.80
CA MET A 607 16.01 -19.69 -4.80
C MET A 607 16.80 -20.19 -6.01
N PRO A 608 16.58 -19.60 -7.21
CA PRO A 608 17.40 -19.85 -8.38
C PRO A 608 18.83 -19.34 -8.18
N LEU A 609 19.81 -19.95 -8.88
CA LEU A 609 21.22 -19.56 -8.76
C LEU A 609 21.44 -18.07 -9.14
N GLY A 610 20.70 -17.55 -10.11
CA GLY A 610 20.75 -16.16 -10.52
C GLY A 610 20.48 -15.15 -9.41
N TYR A 611 19.67 -15.53 -8.41
CA TYR A 611 19.44 -14.67 -7.24
C TYR A 611 20.73 -14.35 -6.47
N PHE A 612 21.65 -15.30 -6.41
CA PHE A 612 22.93 -15.18 -5.67
C PHE A 612 23.98 -14.36 -6.44
N GLU A 613 23.82 -14.20 -7.76
CA GLU A 613 24.64 -13.27 -8.53
C GLU A 613 24.27 -11.81 -8.26
N GLU A 614 22.97 -11.52 -8.10
CA GLU A 614 22.49 -10.19 -7.71
C GLU A 614 22.71 -9.89 -6.22
N ASN A 615 22.71 -10.92 -5.38
CA ASN A 615 22.81 -10.81 -3.92
C ASN A 615 24.02 -11.61 -3.42
N PRO A 616 25.21 -11.02 -3.41
CA PRO A 616 26.43 -11.68 -2.96
C PRO A 616 26.29 -12.26 -1.56
N GLY A 617 26.91 -13.43 -1.30
CA GLY A 617 26.79 -14.15 -0.04
C GLY A 617 27.16 -13.33 1.20
N GLY A 618 28.07 -12.36 1.08
CA GLY A 618 28.41 -11.43 2.16
C GLY A 618 27.24 -10.53 2.56
N LYS A 619 26.48 -10.00 1.59
CA LYS A 619 25.27 -9.19 1.81
C LYS A 619 24.18 -10.03 2.47
N LEU A 620 23.91 -11.21 1.94
CA LEU A 620 22.89 -12.13 2.49
C LEU A 620 23.23 -12.56 3.92
N ARG A 621 24.49 -12.92 4.18
CA ARG A 621 24.95 -13.26 5.52
C ARG A 621 24.74 -12.10 6.49
N LYS A 622 25.10 -10.87 6.10
CA LYS A 622 24.89 -9.68 6.93
C LYS A 622 23.40 -9.50 7.25
N ILE A 623 22.53 -9.61 6.24
CA ILE A 623 21.08 -9.47 6.44
C ILE A 623 20.57 -10.54 7.42
N ILE A 624 20.99 -11.79 7.30
CA ILE A 624 20.50 -12.88 8.14
C ILE A 624 21.07 -12.81 9.55
N ASP A 625 22.39 -12.64 9.69
CA ASP A 625 23.04 -12.71 11.00
C ASP A 625 22.82 -11.43 11.81
N GLU A 626 23.17 -10.25 11.25
CA GLU A 626 23.11 -8.99 11.99
C GLU A 626 21.66 -8.56 12.29
N ASN A 627 20.75 -8.63 11.30
CA ASN A 627 19.39 -8.20 11.53
C ASN A 627 18.61 -9.17 12.43
N SER A 628 18.87 -10.49 12.37
CA SER A 628 18.26 -11.43 13.30
C SER A 628 18.72 -11.20 14.75
N ALA A 629 20.01 -10.89 14.95
CA ALA A 629 20.54 -10.54 16.27
C ALA A 629 19.95 -9.23 16.80
N GLN A 630 19.69 -8.23 15.94
CA GLN A 630 19.02 -7.00 16.36
C GLN A 630 17.56 -7.26 16.78
N VAL A 631 16.84 -8.14 16.07
CA VAL A 631 15.49 -8.59 16.46
C VAL A 631 15.52 -9.31 17.79
N GLU A 632 16.48 -10.24 17.97
CA GLU A 632 16.68 -10.95 19.25
C GLU A 632 16.93 -9.98 20.39
N SER A 633 17.89 -9.07 20.26
CA SER A 633 18.26 -8.09 21.27
C SER A 633 17.07 -7.22 21.69
N TYR A 634 16.23 -6.80 20.73
CA TYR A 634 15.01 -6.06 21.03
C TYR A 634 14.03 -6.90 21.86
N LEU A 635 13.77 -8.14 21.44
CA LEU A 635 12.81 -9.02 22.12
C LEU A 635 13.29 -9.47 23.50
N ALA A 636 14.60 -9.73 23.64
CA ALA A 636 15.21 -10.20 24.88
C ALA A 636 15.29 -9.12 25.96
N HIS A 637 15.74 -7.93 25.60
CA HIS A 637 16.06 -6.86 26.56
C HIS A 637 15.08 -5.69 26.50
N GLN A 638 14.88 -5.13 25.28
CA GLN A 638 14.21 -3.83 25.15
C GLN A 638 12.70 -3.91 25.37
N MET A 639 12.08 -5.02 24.97
CA MET A 639 10.62 -5.17 25.07
C MET A 639 10.11 -5.31 26.51
N PRO A 640 10.69 -6.15 27.41
CA PRO A 640 10.32 -6.17 28.80
C PRO A 640 10.69 -4.89 29.54
N ASP A 641 11.85 -4.33 29.22
CA ASP A 641 12.35 -3.09 29.82
C ASP A 641 11.44 -1.89 29.51
N LEU A 642 10.89 -1.83 28.28
CA LEU A 642 9.95 -0.78 27.89
C LEU A 642 8.67 -0.82 28.76
N VAL A 643 8.10 -2.01 28.95
CA VAL A 643 6.90 -2.17 29.79
C VAL A 643 7.20 -1.83 31.23
N GLY A 644 8.33 -2.32 31.77
CA GLY A 644 8.78 -1.96 33.11
C GLY A 644 8.95 -0.44 33.29
N ALA A 645 9.61 0.23 32.35
CA ALA A 645 9.79 1.68 32.39
C ALA A 645 8.45 2.44 32.28
N GLN A 646 7.51 1.98 31.48
CA GLN A 646 6.17 2.58 31.35
C GLN A 646 5.40 2.47 32.68
N VAL A 647 5.35 1.27 33.27
CA VAL A 647 4.70 1.02 34.56
C VAL A 647 5.34 1.86 35.66
N ALA A 648 6.69 1.85 35.74
CA ALA A 648 7.41 2.64 36.74
C ALA A 648 7.15 4.14 36.59
N THR A 649 7.11 4.64 35.36
CA THR A 649 6.81 6.06 35.09
C THR A 649 5.39 6.42 35.54
N VAL A 650 4.38 5.64 35.14
CA VAL A 650 2.98 5.93 35.51
C VAL A 650 2.80 5.91 37.02
N VAL A 651 3.27 4.86 37.68
CA VAL A 651 3.17 4.74 39.13
C VAL A 651 4.03 5.78 39.84
N GLY A 652 5.21 6.07 39.32
CA GLY A 652 6.09 7.13 39.85
C GLY A 652 5.42 8.50 39.82
N LEU A 653 4.75 8.85 38.72
CA LEU A 653 3.98 10.11 38.60
C LEU A 653 2.80 10.14 39.58
N ILE A 654 2.09 9.03 39.74
CA ILE A 654 1.00 8.92 40.74
C ILE A 654 1.55 9.13 42.15
N LEU A 655 2.65 8.47 42.53
CA LEU A 655 3.28 8.62 43.83
C LEU A 655 3.76 10.04 44.08
N MET A 656 4.32 10.67 43.04
CA MET A 656 4.77 12.06 43.11
C MET A 656 3.64 13.04 43.41
N LEU A 657 2.45 12.81 42.87
CA LEU A 657 1.25 13.63 43.17
C LEU A 657 0.63 13.24 44.53
N ALA A 658 0.66 11.98 44.91
CA ALA A 658 0.03 11.48 46.14
C ALA A 658 0.74 11.90 47.43
N ILE A 659 2.08 11.99 47.44
CA ILE A 659 2.85 12.40 48.62
C ILE A 659 2.64 13.88 48.96
N ASP A 660 2.80 14.76 47.93
CA ASP A 660 2.40 16.16 48.06
C ASP A 660 2.20 16.78 46.70
N TRP A 661 0.94 17.03 46.29
CA TRP A 661 0.62 17.57 44.99
C TRP A 661 1.22 18.96 44.72
N ARG A 662 1.53 19.76 45.77
CA ARG A 662 2.09 21.11 45.69
C ARG A 662 3.54 21.10 45.15
N ILE A 663 4.31 20.06 45.47
CA ILE A 663 5.64 19.84 44.93
C ILE A 663 5.57 18.99 43.67
N GLY A 664 4.69 17.96 43.68
CA GLY A 664 4.52 17.01 42.58
C GLY A 664 4.05 17.65 41.28
N LEU A 665 3.09 18.57 41.35
CA LEU A 665 2.53 19.20 40.14
C LEU A 665 3.54 20.06 39.36
N PRO A 666 4.34 20.93 39.97
CA PRO A 666 5.41 21.64 39.25
C PRO A 666 6.48 20.71 38.65
N LEU A 667 6.85 19.64 39.36
CA LEU A 667 7.76 18.63 38.82
C LEU A 667 7.15 17.88 37.64
N LEU A 668 5.87 17.53 37.73
CA LEU A 668 5.13 16.91 36.61
C LEU A 668 5.12 17.82 35.40
N LEU A 669 4.86 19.11 35.56
CA LEU A 669 4.88 20.08 34.46
C LEU A 669 6.27 20.19 33.83
N LEU A 670 7.34 20.12 34.65
CA LEU A 670 8.71 20.08 34.18
C LEU A 670 8.97 18.85 33.33
N LEU A 671 8.50 17.66 33.78
CA LEU A 671 8.64 16.41 33.04
C LEU A 671 7.83 16.43 31.73
N ILE A 672 6.62 16.99 31.73
CA ILE A 672 5.84 17.18 30.50
C ILE A 672 6.56 18.13 29.55
N ALA A 673 7.11 19.24 30.02
CA ALA A 673 7.88 20.18 29.20
C ALA A 673 9.12 19.51 28.59
N SER A 674 9.81 18.66 29.37
CA SER A 674 10.94 17.90 28.84
C SER A 674 10.52 16.93 27.74
N PHE A 675 9.40 16.21 27.94
CA PHE A 675 8.87 15.28 26.96
C PHE A 675 8.40 15.98 25.67
N THR A 676 7.80 17.17 25.77
CA THR A 676 7.43 17.95 24.57
C THR A 676 8.65 18.39 23.78
N CYS A 677 9.76 18.79 24.45
CA CYS A 677 11.03 19.02 23.75
C CYS A 677 11.51 17.79 23.00
N GLN A 678 11.36 16.60 23.59
CA GLN A 678 11.73 15.34 22.95
C GLN A 678 10.89 15.02 21.71
N MET A 679 9.59 15.30 21.76
CA MET A 679 8.69 15.08 20.62
C MET A 679 9.12 15.87 19.38
N THR A 680 9.79 17.00 19.53
CA THR A 680 10.31 17.77 18.38
C THR A 680 11.36 17.01 17.57
N ILE A 681 12.07 16.06 18.18
CA ILE A 681 13.06 15.22 17.49
C ILE A 681 12.37 14.20 16.58
N MET A 682 11.17 13.76 16.92
CA MET A 682 10.40 12.77 16.14
C MET A 682 9.65 13.39 14.95
N GLY A 683 9.83 14.68 14.69
CA GLY A 683 9.21 15.39 13.58
C GLY A 683 9.66 14.90 12.20
N GLU A 684 8.80 15.10 11.20
CA GLU A 684 9.01 14.65 9.81
C GLU A 684 10.35 15.15 9.22
N LYS A 685 10.76 16.36 9.58
CA LYS A 685 12.02 16.97 9.13
C LYS A 685 13.24 16.17 9.62
N THR A 686 13.26 15.80 10.89
CA THR A 686 14.37 15.03 11.49
C THR A 686 14.41 13.61 10.93
N MET A 687 13.23 13.01 10.69
CA MET A 687 13.16 11.68 10.08
C MET A 687 13.72 11.66 8.65
N ARG A 688 13.55 12.73 7.88
CA ARG A 688 14.18 12.87 6.54
C ARG A 688 15.70 12.92 6.64
N PHE A 689 16.26 13.66 7.60
CA PHE A 689 17.70 13.70 7.82
C PHE A 689 18.25 12.35 8.31
N MET A 690 17.52 11.65 9.17
CA MET A 690 17.88 10.31 9.61
C MET A 690 17.96 9.32 8.45
N LYS A 691 16.99 9.34 7.54
CA LYS A 691 16.98 8.49 6.35
C LYS A 691 18.21 8.78 5.46
N ARG A 692 18.47 10.04 5.16
CA ARG A 692 19.65 10.44 4.36
C ARG A 692 20.96 9.98 5.02
N TYR A 693 21.08 10.15 6.33
CA TYR A 693 22.22 9.66 7.09
C TYR A 693 22.43 8.15 6.96
N GLN A 694 21.33 7.37 7.03
CA GLN A 694 21.39 5.91 6.87
C GLN A 694 21.75 5.52 5.43
N ASP A 695 21.18 6.18 4.43
CA ASP A 695 21.50 5.93 3.03
C ASP A 695 22.98 6.25 2.73
N ALA A 696 23.49 7.37 3.23
CA ALA A 696 24.91 7.74 3.10
C ALA A 696 25.87 6.77 3.84
N GLN A 697 25.44 6.22 4.98
CA GLN A 697 26.19 5.19 5.71
C GLN A 697 26.27 3.88 4.90
N GLU A 698 25.20 3.48 4.25
CA GLU A 698 25.19 2.28 3.41
C GLU A 698 26.11 2.44 2.20
N GLU A 699 26.04 3.60 1.52
CA GLU A 699 26.91 3.91 0.39
C GLU A 699 28.39 3.94 0.79
N MET A 700 28.73 4.59 1.91
CA MET A 700 30.09 4.61 2.44
C MET A 700 30.60 3.18 2.73
N ASN A 701 29.76 2.33 3.33
CA ASN A 701 30.11 0.94 3.60
C ASN A 701 30.31 0.13 2.31
N HIS A 702 29.48 0.38 1.29
CA HIS A 702 29.60 -0.25 -0.02
C HIS A 702 30.93 0.11 -0.67
N GLU A 703 31.26 1.39 -0.76
CA GLU A 703 32.51 1.89 -1.34
C GLU A 703 33.75 1.43 -0.54
N ALA A 704 33.62 1.29 0.78
CA ALA A 704 34.69 0.74 1.63
C ALA A 704 35.00 -0.73 1.30
N VAL A 705 33.98 -1.54 1.06
CA VAL A 705 34.15 -2.94 0.66
C VAL A 705 34.78 -3.04 -0.72
N GLU A 706 34.36 -2.23 -1.69
CA GLU A 706 34.96 -2.17 -3.03
C GLU A 706 36.40 -1.69 -2.99
N PHE A 707 36.71 -0.71 -2.13
CA PHE A 707 38.09 -0.29 -1.84
C PHE A 707 38.96 -1.44 -1.38
N VAL A 708 38.51 -2.22 -0.37
CA VAL A 708 39.24 -3.37 0.16
C VAL A 708 39.46 -4.46 -0.89
N ARG A 709 38.43 -4.74 -1.72
CA ARG A 709 38.52 -5.69 -2.85
C ARG A 709 39.54 -5.24 -3.88
N GLY A 710 39.62 -3.94 -4.17
CA GLY A 710 40.54 -3.33 -5.12
C GLY A 710 41.93 -3.03 -4.54
N ILE A 711 42.25 -3.37 -3.28
CA ILE A 711 43.43 -2.96 -2.58
C ILE A 711 44.75 -3.37 -3.28
N SER A 712 44.74 -4.53 -3.93
CA SER A 712 45.90 -5.03 -4.72
C SER A 712 46.21 -4.09 -5.88
N VAL A 713 45.19 -3.66 -6.61
CA VAL A 713 45.30 -2.72 -7.76
C VAL A 713 45.79 -1.37 -7.24
N ILE A 714 45.22 -0.87 -6.14
CA ILE A 714 45.57 0.40 -5.52
C ILE A 714 47.02 0.42 -5.12
N LYS A 715 47.51 -0.68 -4.51
CA LYS A 715 48.93 -0.81 -4.12
C LYS A 715 49.87 -0.88 -5.32
N VAL A 716 49.52 -1.60 -6.37
CA VAL A 716 50.32 -1.70 -7.59
C VAL A 716 50.47 -0.33 -8.26
N PHE A 717 49.43 0.48 -8.29
CA PHE A 717 49.46 1.82 -8.88
C PHE A 717 49.88 2.92 -7.91
N GLY A 718 50.32 2.60 -6.68
CA GLY A 718 50.80 3.56 -5.69
C GLY A 718 49.74 4.60 -5.26
N GLN A 719 48.47 4.29 -5.40
CA GLN A 719 47.40 5.21 -5.06
C GLN A 719 47.07 5.16 -3.56
N SER A 720 46.63 6.28 -3.00
CA SER A 720 46.13 6.38 -1.62
C SER A 720 44.62 6.25 -1.54
N ALA A 721 44.07 5.97 -0.38
CA ALA A 721 42.60 5.94 -0.14
C ALA A 721 41.91 7.25 -0.58
N TRP A 722 42.59 8.39 -0.40
CA TRP A 722 42.07 9.70 -0.80
C TRP A 722 42.10 9.98 -2.31
N SER A 723 42.89 9.20 -3.06
CA SER A 723 42.97 9.31 -4.51
C SER A 723 41.70 8.72 -5.19
N ILE A 724 40.98 7.86 -4.49
CA ILE A 724 39.76 7.24 -5.01
C ILE A 724 38.57 8.17 -4.73
N ARG A 725 38.21 8.92 -5.76
CA ARG A 725 37.18 9.97 -5.67
C ARG A 725 35.87 9.47 -5.06
N LYS A 726 35.33 8.33 -5.54
CA LYS A 726 34.05 7.77 -5.05
C LYS A 726 34.04 7.50 -3.54
N PHE A 727 35.06 6.82 -3.02
CA PHE A 727 35.15 6.50 -1.59
C PHE A 727 35.27 7.76 -0.73
N ARG A 728 36.09 8.72 -1.16
CA ARG A 728 36.24 10.02 -0.49
C ARG A 728 34.91 10.79 -0.48
N ASP A 729 34.19 10.81 -1.60
CA ASP A 729 32.93 11.53 -1.75
C ASP A 729 31.84 10.89 -0.89
N ALA A 730 31.80 9.55 -0.81
CA ALA A 730 30.91 8.80 0.09
C ALA A 730 31.19 9.09 1.57
N ILE A 731 32.46 9.14 2.00
CA ILE A 731 32.83 9.54 3.37
C ILE A 731 32.40 10.98 3.65
N THR A 732 32.57 11.87 2.68
CA THR A 732 32.19 13.28 2.84
C THR A 732 30.69 13.44 2.96
N ALA A 733 29.93 12.77 2.11
CA ALA A 733 28.45 12.76 2.17
C ALA A 733 27.94 12.19 3.51
N TYR A 734 28.51 11.07 3.97
CA TYR A 734 28.21 10.49 5.28
C TYR A 734 28.46 11.49 6.43
N ARG A 735 29.63 12.14 6.44
CA ARG A 735 29.95 13.18 7.42
C ARG A 735 28.94 14.32 7.42
N ASP A 736 28.60 14.82 6.25
CA ASP A 736 27.72 15.98 6.10
C ASP A 736 26.27 15.65 6.49
N ASP A 737 25.77 14.49 6.11
CA ASP A 737 24.45 14.03 6.51
C ASP A 737 24.38 13.63 7.98
N ALA A 738 25.45 13.06 8.56
CA ALA A 738 25.56 12.80 9.99
C ALA A 738 25.52 14.11 10.80
N LEU A 739 26.25 15.13 10.34
CA LEU A 739 26.26 16.44 10.98
C LEU A 739 24.87 17.12 10.86
N ALA A 740 24.25 17.04 9.70
CA ALA A 740 22.91 17.60 9.46
C ALA A 740 21.85 16.95 10.37
N PHE A 741 21.90 15.62 10.50
CA PHE A 741 21.02 14.88 11.42
C PHE A 741 21.28 15.27 12.89
N THR A 742 22.55 15.33 13.31
CA THR A 742 22.93 15.72 14.68
C THR A 742 22.45 17.14 14.99
N MET A 743 22.61 18.09 14.06
CA MET A 743 22.13 19.46 14.23
C MET A 743 20.59 19.57 14.26
N ALA A 744 19.90 18.72 13.49
CA ALA A 744 18.44 18.64 13.54
C ALA A 744 17.91 18.15 14.90
N CYS A 745 18.63 17.22 15.53
CA CYS A 745 18.28 16.67 16.86
C CYS A 745 18.70 17.59 18.02
N LYS A 746 19.71 18.44 17.82
CA LYS A 746 20.41 19.19 18.88
C LYS A 746 19.47 19.93 19.83
N SER A 747 18.57 20.75 19.30
CA SER A 747 17.69 21.60 20.12
C SER A 747 16.73 20.79 20.99
N GLY A 748 16.11 19.77 20.42
CA GLY A 748 15.20 18.89 21.15
C GLY A 748 15.93 18.06 22.21
N TYR A 749 17.09 17.47 21.86
CA TYR A 749 17.89 16.68 22.78
C TYR A 749 18.45 17.49 23.93
N VAL A 750 19.06 18.63 23.65
CA VAL A 750 19.61 19.52 24.68
C VAL A 750 18.49 20.05 25.55
N GLY A 751 17.37 20.50 24.97
CA GLY A 751 16.21 20.95 25.72
C GLY A 751 15.67 19.88 26.67
N PHE A 752 15.41 18.68 26.14
CA PHE A 752 14.98 17.53 26.95
C PHE A 752 15.94 17.25 28.11
N ASN A 753 17.23 17.05 27.81
CA ASN A 753 18.20 16.64 28.79
C ASN A 753 18.45 17.73 29.85
N THR A 754 18.40 19.00 29.46
CA THR A 754 18.54 20.11 30.40
C THR A 754 17.33 20.21 31.33
N ILE A 755 16.13 20.14 30.78
CA ILE A 755 14.89 20.29 31.54
C ILE A 755 14.67 19.09 32.47
N VAL A 756 14.87 17.86 31.99
CA VAL A 756 14.63 16.65 32.79
C VAL A 756 15.57 16.57 33.99
N ASN A 757 16.83 17.04 33.86
CA ASN A 757 17.81 17.07 34.96
C ASN A 757 17.72 18.34 35.83
N ALA A 758 16.86 19.31 35.47
CA ALA A 758 16.71 20.54 36.21
C ALA A 758 15.68 20.47 37.35
N SER A 759 15.38 19.29 37.87
CA SER A 759 14.37 19.07 38.94
C SER A 759 14.63 19.94 40.19
N PHE A 760 15.89 20.22 40.49
CA PHE A 760 16.27 21.10 41.61
C PHE A 760 15.85 22.57 41.42
N LEU A 761 15.60 23.04 40.17
CA LEU A 761 15.06 24.37 39.92
C LEU A 761 13.65 24.54 40.46
N VAL A 762 12.92 23.43 40.58
CA VAL A 762 11.60 23.38 41.23
C VAL A 762 11.73 23.08 42.72
N LEU A 763 12.59 22.12 43.07
CA LEU A 763 12.73 21.65 44.45
C LEU A 763 13.29 22.73 45.38
N VAL A 764 14.28 23.55 44.98
CA VAL A 764 14.85 24.58 45.82
C VAL A 764 13.84 25.69 46.16
N PRO A 765 13.13 26.31 45.21
CA PRO A 765 12.09 27.25 45.53
C PRO A 765 10.96 26.67 46.35
N ALA A 766 10.55 25.42 46.06
CA ALA A 766 9.51 24.70 46.81
C ALA A 766 9.92 24.47 48.26
N ALA A 767 11.19 24.18 48.51
CA ALA A 767 11.73 24.07 49.86
C ALA A 767 11.66 25.39 50.61
N LEU A 768 12.09 26.48 50.02
CA LEU A 768 12.08 27.81 50.63
C LEU A 768 10.70 28.29 50.97
N ILE A 769 9.75 28.15 50.01
CA ILE A 769 8.35 28.53 50.20
C ILE A 769 7.70 27.61 51.20
N GLY A 770 7.88 26.31 51.08
CA GLY A 770 7.27 25.31 51.95
C GLY A 770 7.73 25.44 53.40
N MET A 771 9.01 25.71 53.67
CA MET A 771 9.51 25.94 55.03
C MET A 771 8.93 27.21 55.68
N THR A 772 8.65 28.24 54.87
CA THR A 772 8.07 29.53 55.39
C THR A 772 6.57 29.46 55.69
N PHE A 773 5.83 28.64 54.90
CA PHE A 773 4.38 28.56 55.00
C PHE A 773 3.83 27.26 55.59
N SER A 774 4.70 26.25 55.86
CA SER A 774 4.29 25.00 56.47
C SER A 774 4.15 25.12 57.96
N GLY A 775 3.02 24.79 58.54
CA GLY A 775 2.81 24.71 60.00
C GLY A 775 3.57 23.58 60.66
N ASP A 776 3.98 22.55 59.89
CA ASP A 776 4.80 21.41 60.32
C ASP A 776 6.04 21.28 59.41
N THR A 777 7.11 21.90 59.85
CA THR A 777 8.41 21.93 59.12
C THR A 777 9.08 20.57 59.05
N VAL A 778 8.85 19.72 60.03
CA VAL A 778 9.42 18.35 60.12
C VAL A 778 8.76 17.43 59.09
N ALA A 779 7.44 17.43 59.03
CA ALA A 779 6.72 16.65 58.03
C ALA A 779 7.04 17.12 56.62
N PHE A 780 7.17 18.45 56.41
CA PHE A 780 7.56 19.01 55.11
C PHE A 780 8.99 18.61 54.70
N ALA A 781 9.94 18.64 55.61
CA ALA A 781 11.31 18.21 55.35
C ALA A 781 11.41 16.75 54.91
N GLY A 782 10.58 15.87 55.52
CA GLY A 782 10.51 14.46 55.11
C GLY A 782 10.00 14.29 53.65
N LYS A 783 8.95 15.02 53.29
CA LYS A 783 8.43 15.03 51.91
C LYS A 783 9.47 15.61 50.94
N PHE A 784 10.14 16.70 51.31
CA PHE A 784 11.17 17.31 50.47
C PHE A 784 12.31 16.34 50.17
N LEU A 785 12.82 15.62 51.18
CA LEU A 785 13.85 14.60 51.03
C LEU A 785 13.42 13.45 50.13
N PHE A 786 12.13 13.05 50.20
CA PHE A 786 11.58 12.08 49.26
C PHE A 786 11.73 12.58 47.81
N TYR A 787 11.27 13.79 47.49
CA TYR A 787 11.36 14.33 46.15
C TYR A 787 12.81 14.53 45.68
N LEU A 788 13.72 14.86 46.61
CA LEU A 788 15.16 15.02 46.28
C LEU A 788 15.77 13.71 45.73
N VAL A 789 15.33 12.56 46.28
CA VAL A 789 15.79 11.24 45.82
C VAL A 789 14.96 10.70 44.68
N PHE A 790 13.68 10.95 44.70
CA PHE A 790 12.72 10.33 43.76
C PHE A 790 12.62 11.04 42.40
N ALA A 791 12.80 12.37 42.35
CA ALA A 791 12.68 13.10 41.07
C ALA A 791 13.76 12.70 40.06
N PRO A 792 15.03 12.49 40.41
CA PRO A 792 16.04 11.96 39.50
C PRO A 792 15.71 10.53 38.98
N ALA A 793 15.08 9.70 39.86
CA ALA A 793 14.66 8.36 39.46
C ALA A 793 13.56 8.42 38.38
N CYS A 794 12.55 9.30 38.55
CA CYS A 794 11.55 9.54 37.53
C CYS A 794 12.13 10.05 36.19
N ALA A 795 13.11 10.95 36.27
CA ALA A 795 13.84 11.43 35.10
C ALA A 795 14.56 10.30 34.35
N SER A 796 15.22 9.39 35.10
CA SER A 796 15.86 8.20 34.51
C SER A 796 14.92 7.26 33.83
N MET A 797 13.70 7.04 34.40
CA MET A 797 12.65 6.21 33.81
C MET A 797 12.17 6.78 32.46
N LEU A 798 11.96 8.09 32.35
CA LEU A 798 11.59 8.75 31.11
C LEU A 798 12.70 8.66 30.05
N ASN A 799 13.97 8.85 30.45
CA ASN A 799 15.10 8.63 29.56
C ASN A 799 15.13 7.20 29.00
N LYS A 800 14.84 6.21 29.83
CA LYS A 800 14.81 4.80 29.42
C LYS A 800 13.75 4.55 28.32
N ILE A 801 12.53 5.10 28.47
CA ILE A 801 11.46 4.99 27.47
C ILE A 801 11.90 5.59 26.13
N MET A 802 12.56 6.73 26.15
CA MET A 802 13.06 7.41 24.96
C MET A 802 14.03 6.53 24.16
N TYR A 803 15.07 6.00 24.81
CA TYR A 803 16.06 5.17 24.13
C TYR A 803 15.45 3.89 23.54
N MET A 804 14.51 3.26 24.26
CA MET A 804 13.88 2.02 23.83
C MET A 804 13.00 2.18 22.60
N SER A 805 12.43 3.37 22.38
CA SER A 805 11.67 3.69 21.17
C SER A 805 12.52 3.59 19.91
N ASN A 806 13.79 4.00 19.98
CA ASN A 806 14.74 3.88 18.86
C ASN A 806 15.06 2.40 18.55
N TYR A 807 15.29 1.56 19.57
CA TYR A 807 15.55 0.13 19.37
C TYR A 807 14.36 -0.60 18.75
N LYS A 808 13.13 -0.22 19.14
CA LYS A 808 11.92 -0.73 18.49
C LYS A 808 11.91 -0.46 16.97
N MET A 809 12.25 0.76 16.58
CA MET A 809 12.30 1.17 15.18
C MET A 809 13.39 0.40 14.42
N GLN A 810 14.57 0.22 15.02
CA GLN A 810 15.65 -0.57 14.44
C GLN A 810 15.25 -2.04 14.24
N ALA A 811 14.61 -2.67 15.23
CA ALA A 811 14.16 -4.06 15.12
C ALA A 811 13.11 -4.24 14.02
N VAL A 812 12.18 -3.30 13.87
CA VAL A 812 11.17 -3.32 12.80
C VAL A 812 11.83 -3.18 11.42
N GLU A 813 12.82 -2.29 11.28
CA GLU A 813 13.57 -2.14 10.03
C GLU A 813 14.42 -3.38 9.73
N SER A 814 15.05 -3.99 10.75
CA SER A 814 15.79 -5.24 10.60
C SER A 814 14.90 -6.37 10.10
N MET A 815 13.67 -6.48 10.61
CA MET A 815 12.70 -7.44 10.12
C MET A 815 12.32 -7.15 8.65
N ARG A 816 12.10 -5.89 8.29
CA ARG A 816 11.81 -5.50 6.90
C ARG A 816 12.93 -5.93 5.95
N ARG A 817 14.19 -5.81 6.36
CA ARG A 817 15.35 -6.28 5.58
C ARG A 817 15.38 -7.81 5.44
N ILE A 818 15.04 -8.56 6.48
CA ILE A 818 14.92 -10.02 6.39
C ILE A 818 13.74 -10.39 5.50
N ASP A 819 12.63 -9.65 5.54
CA ASP A 819 11.49 -9.86 4.66
C ASP A 819 11.86 -9.67 3.18
N THR A 820 12.87 -8.88 2.81
CA THR A 820 13.34 -8.83 1.41
C THR A 820 13.85 -10.17 0.92
N ILE A 821 14.41 -11.00 1.80
CA ILE A 821 14.81 -12.37 1.48
C ILE A 821 13.58 -13.28 1.49
N LEU A 822 12.77 -13.26 2.55
CA LEU A 822 11.63 -14.16 2.73
C LEU A 822 10.53 -13.99 1.69
N LEU A 823 10.42 -12.82 1.08
CA LEU A 823 9.44 -12.47 0.05
C LEU A 823 10.01 -12.52 -1.37
N ALA A 824 11.31 -12.84 -1.51
CA ALA A 824 11.91 -13.01 -2.82
C ALA A 824 11.26 -14.18 -3.56
N LYS A 825 10.99 -13.99 -4.87
CA LYS A 825 10.25 -14.93 -5.68
C LYS A 825 11.04 -16.22 -5.90
N GLN A 826 10.52 -17.33 -5.40
CA GLN A 826 11.04 -18.67 -5.64
C GLN A 826 10.73 -19.16 -7.06
N GLN A 827 11.51 -20.12 -7.57
CA GLN A 827 11.16 -20.82 -8.80
C GLN A 827 9.88 -21.61 -8.62
N LYS A 828 8.96 -21.47 -9.57
CA LYS A 828 7.71 -22.26 -9.57
C LYS A 828 8.04 -23.74 -9.73
N GLN A 829 7.60 -24.54 -8.78
CA GLN A 829 7.61 -26.00 -8.90
C GLN A 829 6.31 -26.47 -9.55
N PRO A 830 6.37 -27.49 -10.42
CA PRO A 830 5.17 -28.02 -11.06
C PRO A 830 4.27 -28.70 -10.05
N MET A 831 2.95 -28.47 -10.14
CA MET A 831 1.96 -29.16 -9.30
C MET A 831 1.88 -30.67 -9.62
N GLN A 832 2.14 -31.03 -10.87
CA GLN A 832 2.20 -32.42 -11.34
C GLN A 832 3.52 -32.61 -12.10
N PRO A 833 4.58 -33.10 -11.43
CA PRO A 833 5.88 -33.23 -12.04
C PRO A 833 5.87 -34.34 -13.09
N VAL A 834 6.40 -34.05 -14.27
CA VAL A 834 6.57 -34.99 -15.37
C VAL A 834 8.03 -35.42 -15.41
N LYS A 835 8.28 -36.70 -15.60
CA LYS A 835 9.64 -37.23 -15.83
C LYS A 835 9.95 -37.19 -17.32
N PRO A 836 11.12 -36.68 -17.73
CA PRO A 836 11.57 -36.73 -19.12
C PRO A 836 11.67 -38.16 -19.62
N GLN A 837 11.35 -38.38 -20.89
CA GLN A 837 11.36 -39.71 -21.49
C GLN A 837 12.78 -40.17 -21.92
N ASN A 838 13.61 -39.20 -22.31
CA ASN A 838 14.99 -39.42 -22.73
C ASN A 838 15.86 -38.21 -22.35
N GLY A 839 17.11 -38.12 -22.82
CA GLY A 839 18.03 -37.03 -22.51
C GLY A 839 18.18 -36.02 -23.64
N ASP A 840 17.30 -36.01 -24.65
CA ASP A 840 17.36 -35.01 -25.72
C ASP A 840 17.10 -33.62 -25.15
N ILE A 841 17.96 -32.65 -25.52
CA ILE A 841 17.80 -31.25 -25.12
C ILE A 841 17.37 -30.44 -26.34
N CYS A 842 16.20 -29.80 -26.25
CA CYS A 842 15.66 -28.99 -27.33
C CYS A 842 15.46 -27.55 -26.86
N PHE A 843 15.97 -26.60 -27.63
CA PHE A 843 15.72 -25.16 -27.48
C PHE A 843 14.76 -24.72 -28.58
N GLU A 844 13.64 -24.11 -28.22
CA GLU A 844 12.60 -23.62 -29.13
C GLU A 844 12.39 -22.11 -28.88
N HIS A 845 12.85 -21.30 -29.82
CA HIS A 845 12.72 -19.84 -29.82
C HIS A 845 13.16 -19.17 -28.51
N VAL A 846 14.27 -19.63 -27.91
CA VAL A 846 14.72 -19.19 -26.59
C VAL A 846 15.42 -17.85 -26.66
N THR A 847 14.86 -16.86 -25.96
CA THR A 847 15.47 -15.55 -25.71
C THR A 847 15.66 -15.36 -24.20
N PHE A 848 16.84 -14.91 -23.80
CA PHE A 848 17.16 -14.68 -22.40
C PHE A 848 17.99 -13.41 -22.19
N THR A 849 17.56 -12.59 -21.23
CA THR A 849 18.27 -11.40 -20.74
C THR A 849 18.57 -11.56 -19.26
N TYR A 850 19.83 -11.35 -18.83
CA TYR A 850 20.15 -11.33 -17.41
C TYR A 850 19.41 -10.19 -16.71
N PRO A 851 18.99 -10.34 -15.44
CA PRO A 851 18.26 -9.29 -14.71
C PRO A 851 18.99 -7.96 -14.65
N THR A 852 20.33 -7.98 -14.67
CA THR A 852 21.18 -6.78 -14.67
C THR A 852 21.53 -6.27 -16.06
N GLY A 853 21.15 -6.99 -17.12
CA GLY A 853 21.47 -6.68 -18.52
C GLY A 853 20.36 -5.88 -19.19
N GLU A 854 20.73 -4.93 -20.05
CA GLU A 854 19.80 -4.17 -20.91
C GLU A 854 19.55 -4.83 -22.26
N THR A 855 20.45 -5.72 -22.70
CA THR A 855 20.36 -6.43 -23.98
C THR A 855 20.26 -7.93 -23.79
N PRO A 856 19.55 -8.67 -24.68
CA PRO A 856 19.49 -10.12 -24.63
C PRO A 856 20.88 -10.74 -24.70
N ALA A 857 21.18 -11.66 -23.77
CA ALA A 857 22.40 -12.46 -23.79
C ALA A 857 22.35 -13.55 -24.87
N ILE A 858 21.14 -14.06 -25.15
CA ILE A 858 20.81 -14.94 -26.28
C ILE A 858 19.45 -14.52 -26.84
N SER A 859 19.27 -14.65 -28.17
CA SER A 859 18.05 -14.25 -28.86
C SER A 859 17.66 -15.30 -29.90
N ASP A 860 16.42 -15.77 -29.82
CA ASP A 860 15.81 -16.71 -30.76
C ASP A 860 16.65 -17.97 -31.04
N ILE A 861 17.17 -18.60 -30.00
CA ILE A 861 18.01 -19.80 -30.11
C ILE A 861 17.11 -21.03 -30.35
N ASN A 862 17.45 -21.76 -31.45
CA ASN A 862 16.78 -22.97 -31.87
C ASN A 862 17.81 -24.05 -32.16
N PHE A 863 17.85 -25.15 -31.40
CA PHE A 863 18.66 -26.33 -31.71
C PHE A 863 18.22 -27.56 -30.91
N ILE A 864 18.65 -28.72 -31.36
CA ILE A 864 18.44 -30.00 -30.67
C ILE A 864 19.81 -30.65 -30.41
N ALA A 865 20.05 -31.05 -29.14
CA ALA A 865 21.17 -31.90 -28.77
C ALA A 865 20.63 -33.33 -28.46
N PRO A 866 20.80 -34.31 -29.36
CA PRO A 866 20.25 -35.66 -29.16
C PRO A 866 20.91 -36.39 -28.00
N THR A 867 20.19 -37.31 -27.39
CA THR A 867 20.69 -38.24 -26.36
C THR A 867 21.92 -38.98 -26.87
N SER A 868 22.89 -39.22 -25.98
CA SER A 868 24.13 -39.92 -26.25
C SER A 868 25.04 -39.30 -27.31
N THR A 869 24.86 -38.02 -27.62
CA THR A 869 25.76 -37.24 -28.47
C THR A 869 26.57 -36.22 -27.65
N THR A 870 27.72 -35.83 -28.19
CA THR A 870 28.51 -34.72 -27.65
C THR A 870 28.30 -33.47 -28.52
N THR A 871 27.64 -32.46 -27.98
CA THR A 871 27.41 -31.21 -28.68
C THR A 871 28.36 -30.13 -28.18
N ALA A 872 29.16 -29.55 -29.09
CA ALA A 872 30.08 -28.47 -28.75
C ALA A 872 29.46 -27.09 -29.10
N LEU A 873 29.37 -26.21 -28.11
CA LEU A 873 28.97 -24.82 -28.32
C LEU A 873 30.23 -23.99 -28.65
N VAL A 874 30.35 -23.52 -29.89
CA VAL A 874 31.50 -22.74 -30.37
C VAL A 874 31.09 -21.28 -30.65
N GLY A 875 32.00 -20.37 -30.41
CA GLY A 875 31.84 -18.94 -30.70
C GLY A 875 32.81 -18.08 -29.90
N HIS A 876 32.88 -16.78 -30.21
CA HIS A 876 33.76 -15.83 -29.52
C HIS A 876 33.31 -15.63 -28.04
N SER A 877 34.15 -14.96 -27.21
CA SER A 877 33.79 -14.62 -25.84
C SER A 877 32.59 -13.68 -25.85
N GLY A 878 31.62 -13.88 -24.95
CA GLY A 878 30.38 -13.09 -24.90
C GLY A 878 29.26 -13.54 -25.85
N SER A 879 29.42 -14.59 -26.65
CA SER A 879 28.41 -15.06 -27.62
C SER A 879 27.24 -15.88 -26.97
N GLY A 880 27.10 -15.92 -25.64
CA GLY A 880 25.99 -16.58 -24.96
C GLY A 880 26.20 -18.07 -24.65
N LYS A 881 27.38 -18.69 -24.93
CA LYS A 881 27.65 -20.12 -24.70
C LYS A 881 27.39 -20.56 -23.25
N THR A 882 27.92 -19.79 -22.29
CA THR A 882 27.74 -20.07 -20.85
C THR A 882 26.29 -19.84 -20.45
N THR A 883 25.61 -18.86 -21.03
CA THR A 883 24.18 -18.60 -20.80
C THR A 883 23.33 -19.79 -21.23
N ILE A 884 23.56 -20.34 -22.44
CA ILE A 884 22.87 -21.56 -22.95
C ILE A 884 23.08 -22.71 -21.97
N ALA A 885 24.33 -22.96 -21.57
CA ALA A 885 24.67 -24.02 -20.63
C ALA A 885 24.00 -23.85 -19.28
N SER A 886 23.91 -22.61 -18.75
CA SER A 886 23.30 -22.27 -17.45
C SER A 886 21.77 -22.37 -17.45
N LEU A 887 21.13 -22.29 -18.61
CA LEU A 887 19.68 -22.42 -18.74
C LEU A 887 19.21 -23.88 -18.69
N ILE A 888 20.06 -24.84 -19.09
CA ILE A 888 19.71 -26.28 -19.08
C ILE A 888 19.43 -26.80 -17.67
N PRO A 889 20.26 -26.52 -16.62
CA PRO A 889 19.94 -26.89 -15.24
C PRO A 889 18.92 -25.94 -14.60
N ARG A 890 18.30 -25.06 -15.36
CA ARG A 890 17.30 -24.09 -14.89
C ARG A 890 17.84 -23.18 -13.78
N PHE A 891 19.09 -22.71 -13.90
CA PHE A 891 19.63 -21.68 -12.99
C PHE A 891 18.92 -20.34 -13.14
N TYR A 892 18.27 -20.13 -14.28
CA TYR A 892 17.42 -19.03 -14.65
C TYR A 892 16.19 -19.56 -15.38
N ASP A 893 15.05 -18.89 -15.24
CA ASP A 893 13.88 -19.15 -16.08
C ASP A 893 13.97 -18.31 -17.37
N THR A 894 13.62 -18.89 -18.50
CA THR A 894 13.57 -18.23 -19.80
C THR A 894 12.46 -17.16 -19.82
N GLN A 895 12.69 -16.05 -20.51
CA GLN A 895 11.69 -15.00 -20.70
C GLN A 895 10.83 -15.27 -21.92
N GLU A 896 11.41 -15.84 -22.98
CA GLU A 896 10.71 -16.24 -24.20
C GLU A 896 11.23 -17.60 -24.65
N GLY A 897 10.38 -18.36 -25.36
CA GLY A 897 10.69 -19.72 -25.83
C GLY A 897 10.63 -20.77 -24.74
N THR A 898 10.91 -21.99 -25.12
CA THR A 898 10.83 -23.17 -24.24
C THR A 898 12.08 -24.03 -24.38
N ILE A 899 12.57 -24.53 -23.25
CA ILE A 899 13.62 -25.54 -23.22
C ILE A 899 13.00 -26.86 -22.78
N LEU A 900 13.22 -27.91 -23.56
CA LEU A 900 12.69 -29.24 -23.25
C LEU A 900 13.85 -30.21 -23.00
N ILE A 901 13.64 -31.14 -22.05
CA ILE A 901 14.48 -32.31 -21.87
C ILE A 901 13.60 -33.56 -22.08
N GLY A 902 13.96 -34.41 -23.03
CA GLY A 902 13.15 -35.58 -23.37
C GLY A 902 11.72 -35.25 -23.74
N GLY A 903 11.49 -34.16 -24.46
CA GLY A 903 10.16 -33.67 -24.84
C GLY A 903 9.36 -33.00 -23.72
N THR A 904 9.91 -32.88 -22.50
CA THR A 904 9.24 -32.28 -21.35
C THR A 904 9.80 -30.88 -21.08
N PRO A 905 8.95 -29.81 -21.02
CA PRO A 905 9.40 -28.48 -20.68
C PRO A 905 10.07 -28.42 -19.30
N LEU A 906 11.14 -27.62 -19.15
CA LEU A 906 11.90 -27.50 -17.91
C LEU A 906 11.06 -27.05 -16.70
N ASP A 907 10.04 -26.25 -16.91
CA ASP A 907 9.14 -25.76 -15.86
C ASP A 907 8.15 -26.83 -15.35
N GLN A 908 8.00 -27.93 -16.09
CA GLN A 908 7.19 -29.11 -15.71
C GLN A 908 8.02 -30.22 -15.08
N ILE A 909 9.35 -30.10 -15.03
CA ILE A 909 10.23 -31.06 -14.38
C ILE A 909 10.48 -30.60 -12.94
N GLU A 910 10.31 -31.53 -11.98
CA GLU A 910 10.65 -31.27 -10.58
C GLU A 910 12.15 -31.03 -10.42
N ARG A 911 12.53 -30.02 -9.60
CA ARG A 911 13.93 -29.61 -9.42
C ARG A 911 14.87 -30.77 -9.03
N GLU A 912 14.45 -31.60 -8.07
CA GLU A 912 15.26 -32.76 -7.68
C GLU A 912 15.45 -33.77 -8.83
N SER A 913 14.41 -33.97 -9.63
CA SER A 913 14.47 -34.84 -10.80
C SER A 913 15.40 -34.26 -11.86
N LEU A 914 15.34 -32.97 -12.09
CA LEU A 914 16.23 -32.27 -13.03
C LEU A 914 17.69 -32.35 -12.59
N MET A 915 17.99 -32.10 -11.31
CA MET A 915 19.37 -32.17 -10.78
C MET A 915 19.95 -33.58 -10.77
N LYS A 916 19.11 -34.61 -10.78
CA LYS A 916 19.56 -36.01 -10.95
C LYS A 916 19.91 -36.36 -12.42
N GLN A 917 19.40 -35.59 -13.37
CA GLN A 917 19.59 -35.82 -14.80
C GLN A 917 20.65 -34.91 -15.42
N VAL A 918 20.81 -33.70 -14.87
CA VAL A 918 21.75 -32.70 -15.40
C VAL A 918 22.88 -32.48 -14.41
N ALA A 919 24.11 -32.83 -14.78
CA ALA A 919 25.31 -32.44 -14.06
C ALA A 919 25.94 -31.21 -14.70
N PHE A 920 26.28 -30.20 -13.91
CA PHE A 920 26.89 -28.96 -14.36
C PHE A 920 28.28 -28.75 -13.74
N VAL A 921 29.28 -28.52 -14.57
CA VAL A 921 30.63 -28.20 -14.13
C VAL A 921 30.92 -26.73 -14.41
N PHE A 922 31.17 -25.98 -13.36
CA PHE A 922 31.49 -24.55 -13.46
C PHE A 922 32.91 -24.32 -13.98
N GLN A 923 33.13 -23.22 -14.70
CA GLN A 923 34.44 -22.80 -15.17
C GLN A 923 35.44 -22.61 -13.99
N ASN A 924 34.98 -22.10 -12.85
CA ASN A 924 35.74 -21.93 -11.61
C ASN A 924 35.07 -22.77 -10.48
N PRO A 925 35.39 -24.08 -10.40
CA PRO A 925 34.77 -24.95 -9.40
C PRO A 925 35.24 -24.55 -7.99
N LYS A 926 34.28 -24.34 -7.09
CA LYS A 926 34.54 -24.08 -5.67
C LYS A 926 34.32 -25.35 -4.88
N LEU A 927 35.37 -25.85 -4.25
CA LEU A 927 35.28 -26.98 -3.33
C LEU A 927 34.92 -26.50 -1.92
N ARG A 928 34.15 -27.29 -1.22
CA ARG A 928 33.88 -27.05 0.22
C ARG A 928 35.15 -27.37 1.01
N LYS A 929 35.36 -26.67 2.12
CA LYS A 929 36.45 -26.97 3.07
C LYS A 929 36.15 -28.28 3.80
N ALA A 930 36.33 -29.39 3.12
CA ALA A 930 36.05 -30.76 3.54
C ALA A 930 37.02 -31.71 2.84
N THR A 931 36.96 -32.99 3.09
CA THR A 931 37.78 -34.00 2.40
C THR A 931 37.42 -34.09 0.92
N LEU A 932 38.31 -34.63 0.08
CA LEU A 932 37.99 -34.93 -1.33
C LEU A 932 36.80 -35.89 -1.44
N GLU A 933 36.77 -36.89 -0.58
CA GLU A 933 35.67 -37.84 -0.50
C GLU A 933 34.33 -37.15 -0.21
N ASP A 934 34.29 -36.22 0.75
CA ASP A 934 33.07 -35.46 1.09
C ASP A 934 32.63 -34.51 -0.02
N ASN A 935 33.57 -33.92 -0.76
CA ASN A 935 33.26 -33.07 -1.90
C ASN A 935 32.67 -33.89 -3.06
N ILE A 936 33.22 -35.11 -3.36
CA ILE A 936 32.69 -36.00 -4.36
C ILE A 936 31.33 -36.58 -3.94
N ARG A 937 31.21 -37.00 -2.66
CA ARG A 937 29.96 -37.51 -2.09
C ARG A 937 28.85 -36.48 -2.05
N GLY A 938 29.18 -35.18 -2.06
CA GLY A 938 28.21 -34.08 -2.16
C GLY A 938 27.36 -34.12 -3.42
N GLY A 939 27.79 -34.77 -4.49
CA GLY A 939 27.02 -35.00 -5.71
C GLY A 939 26.08 -36.23 -5.65
N CYS A 940 26.40 -37.21 -4.77
CA CYS A 940 25.56 -38.41 -4.58
C CYS A 940 25.73 -38.93 -3.14
N HIS A 941 24.78 -38.61 -2.27
CA HIS A 941 24.85 -38.93 -0.84
C HIS A 941 24.93 -40.43 -0.54
N ASP A 942 24.37 -41.25 -1.43
CA ASP A 942 24.28 -42.71 -1.27
C ASP A 942 25.44 -43.44 -1.94
N ALA A 943 26.41 -42.72 -2.52
CA ALA A 943 27.57 -43.36 -3.14
C ALA A 943 28.44 -44.11 -2.13
N ASP A 944 28.67 -45.38 -2.39
CA ASP A 944 29.61 -46.18 -1.60
C ASP A 944 31.06 -45.76 -1.92
N ARG A 945 32.01 -46.20 -1.06
CA ARG A 945 33.42 -45.83 -1.22
C ARG A 945 34.00 -46.35 -2.55
N ASN A 946 33.53 -47.47 -3.04
CA ASN A 946 33.98 -48.03 -4.31
C ASN A 946 33.48 -47.23 -5.51
N ALA A 947 32.28 -46.69 -5.45
CA ALA A 947 31.75 -45.76 -6.46
C ALA A 947 32.53 -44.44 -6.47
N ILE A 948 32.98 -43.95 -5.31
CA ILE A 948 33.79 -42.73 -5.18
C ILE A 948 35.22 -42.90 -5.71
N LEU A 949 35.78 -44.10 -5.58
CA LEU A 949 37.12 -44.41 -6.04
C LEU A 949 37.22 -44.76 -7.53
N ARG A 950 36.11 -45.11 -8.18
CA ARG A 950 35.99 -45.25 -9.63
C ARG A 950 35.85 -43.91 -10.33
#